data_bcd4a7cfd3d065fa8821e63b8d82e83e
#
_entry.id   bcd4a7cfd3d065fa8821e63b8d82e83e
#
_cell.length_a   1.000
_cell.length_b   1.000
_cell.length_c   1.000
_cell.angle_alpha   90.00
_cell.angle_beta   90.00
_cell.angle_gamma   90.00
#
_symmetry.space_group_name_H-M   'P 1'
#
loop_
_entity.id
_entity.type
_entity.pdbx_description
1 polymer ?
#
loop_
_entity_poly.entity_id
_entity_poly.type
_entity_poly.pdbx_seq_one_letter_code
_entity_poly.pdbx_strand_id
1 'polypeptide(L)'
;MNPKERVAELTRILTDANYRYYVLDDPQMPDFEYDRLLRELEDLEKEHPELLSADSPTQRVGGEAISAFEKYTHPVPLMSLQDVFSLEELNEFLEKTLASEPAAEFSVEPKIDGLSVALEYVDGHFVRGATRGDGNVGEDVTENLKTIRSIPMTIENAPARLIVRGEVYMPKKSFEKLNQKQEEEGKPLFANPRNAAAGSLRQLDPKIAAKRGLDILIFNIQLAEGMEFTTHAETLDYLKSLKFKVIPYKKLSKVQKIDDYVLSINENREKLPCDIDGAVIKVNDLAQRDRMGATAKFPRWAVAYKYPPEVKETVVEDIVIQVGRTGVLTPKAVVRPVRLAGTTVTNATLHNQDFITERDIRIGDTVHIRKAGEIIPEILDVVLPKRPEGTAPYHLPSSCPVCGAKVERDMDGAFIRCTGAECPAQLSRNIAHFVSRDAMDIEGLGASIVDALIEKGLIKSPADIYYLSLDELKSLWQKGGKAAEKLLKAIEASKQQDVSRLIYALGIRQVGAKAGKVLASAFGSLDGLMQATLEELTAVPDVGAVTAEYITAWFAQPQSQHMIERLRAAGVNFESKRVITDARFAGKTFVLTGALTKFTRDEATEKIELLGGKASGSVSKKTSFVVVGENAGSKERKARELGIPILTEDDFLEMIK
;
A
#
# COMPACT_ATOMS: atom_id res chain seq x y z
N MET A 1 -47.83 22.58 -6.36
CA MET A 1 -47.39 21.24 -5.94
C MET A 1 -47.00 21.33 -4.49
N ASN A 2 -47.33 20.36 -3.68
CA ASN A 2 -46.88 20.31 -2.28
C ASN A 2 -45.33 20.17 -2.24
N PRO A 3 -44.62 20.85 -1.35
CA PRO A 3 -43.17 20.72 -1.22
C PRO A 3 -42.67 19.27 -1.18
N LYS A 4 -43.34 18.41 -0.43
CA LYS A 4 -43.03 16.98 -0.34
C LYS A 4 -43.11 16.26 -1.71
N GLU A 5 -44.17 16.53 -2.48
CA GLU A 5 -44.35 15.94 -3.82
C GLU A 5 -43.27 16.47 -4.78
N ARG A 6 -42.92 17.75 -4.68
CA ARG A 6 -41.92 18.35 -5.55
C ARG A 6 -40.51 17.82 -5.26
N VAL A 7 -40.11 17.67 -3.98
CA VAL A 7 -38.85 17.05 -3.59
C VAL A 7 -38.75 15.62 -4.13
N ALA A 8 -39.81 14.80 -3.99
CA ALA A 8 -39.82 13.44 -4.52
C ALA A 8 -39.71 13.40 -6.06
N GLU A 9 -40.40 14.30 -6.76
CA GLU A 9 -40.30 14.44 -8.22
C GLU A 9 -38.89 14.82 -8.67
N LEU A 10 -38.32 15.86 -8.08
CA LEU A 10 -36.95 16.34 -8.40
C LEU A 10 -35.90 15.27 -8.14
N THR A 11 -35.99 14.59 -6.99
CA THR A 11 -35.08 13.48 -6.66
C THR A 11 -35.14 12.39 -7.72
N ARG A 12 -36.35 12.00 -8.16
CA ARG A 12 -36.53 11.00 -9.23
C ARG A 12 -35.93 11.44 -10.56
N ILE A 13 -36.21 12.68 -10.98
CA ILE A 13 -35.72 13.26 -12.25
C ILE A 13 -34.18 13.32 -12.25
N LEU A 14 -33.58 13.85 -11.18
CA LEU A 14 -32.13 13.99 -11.06
C LEU A 14 -31.41 12.64 -10.96
N THR A 15 -32.04 11.66 -10.29
CA THR A 15 -31.49 10.29 -10.22
C THR A 15 -31.53 9.61 -11.59
N ASP A 16 -32.60 9.74 -12.36
CA ASP A 16 -32.68 9.21 -13.73
C ASP A 16 -31.70 9.91 -14.67
N ALA A 17 -31.57 11.23 -14.58
CA ALA A 17 -30.58 11.99 -15.36
C ALA A 17 -29.14 11.54 -15.06
N ASN A 18 -28.79 11.32 -13.79
CA ASN A 18 -27.49 10.79 -13.41
C ASN A 18 -27.27 9.37 -13.98
N TYR A 19 -28.25 8.49 -13.89
CA TYR A 19 -28.15 7.15 -14.46
C TYR A 19 -27.91 7.18 -15.98
N ARG A 20 -28.69 8.01 -16.72
CA ARG A 20 -28.52 8.15 -18.17
C ARG A 20 -27.14 8.70 -18.54
N TYR A 21 -26.69 9.72 -17.83
CA TYR A 21 -25.42 10.39 -18.11
C TYR A 21 -24.20 9.51 -17.76
N TYR A 22 -24.15 8.99 -16.51
CA TYR A 22 -22.94 8.32 -15.99
C TYR A 22 -22.88 6.82 -16.23
N VAL A 23 -24.02 6.15 -16.39
CA VAL A 23 -24.10 4.69 -16.56
C VAL A 23 -24.38 4.31 -18.00
N LEU A 24 -25.37 4.96 -18.64
CA LEU A 24 -25.76 4.62 -20.01
C LEU A 24 -24.98 5.40 -21.10
N ASP A 25 -24.25 6.47 -20.76
CA ASP A 25 -23.61 7.39 -21.71
C ASP A 25 -24.61 7.95 -22.76
N ASP A 26 -25.87 8.16 -22.32
CA ASP A 26 -27.01 8.64 -23.14
C ASP A 26 -27.72 9.82 -22.45
N PRO A 27 -27.07 11.01 -22.36
CA PRO A 27 -27.65 12.17 -21.69
C PRO A 27 -28.89 12.68 -22.44
N GLN A 28 -30.03 12.71 -21.73
CA GLN A 28 -31.30 13.25 -22.25
C GLN A 28 -31.62 14.64 -21.71
N MET A 29 -30.80 15.16 -20.79
CA MET A 29 -30.97 16.46 -20.15
C MET A 29 -29.70 17.31 -20.33
N PRO A 30 -29.82 18.59 -20.76
CA PRO A 30 -28.68 19.51 -20.80
C PRO A 30 -28.15 19.81 -19.39
N ASP A 31 -26.82 19.98 -19.24
CA ASP A 31 -26.16 20.25 -17.95
C ASP A 31 -26.78 21.43 -17.20
N PHE A 32 -27.10 22.51 -17.92
CA PHE A 32 -27.70 23.71 -17.32
C PHE A 32 -29.07 23.43 -16.70
N GLU A 33 -29.86 22.54 -17.30
CA GLU A 33 -31.19 22.16 -16.78
C GLU A 33 -31.03 21.26 -15.54
N TYR A 34 -30.08 20.34 -15.55
CA TYR A 34 -29.70 19.54 -14.38
C TYR A 34 -29.31 20.43 -13.20
N ASP A 35 -28.41 21.39 -13.41
CA ASP A 35 -27.96 22.32 -12.36
C ASP A 35 -29.10 23.18 -11.81
N ARG A 36 -30.04 23.61 -12.67
CA ARG A 36 -31.23 24.36 -12.24
C ARG A 36 -32.13 23.54 -11.32
N LEU A 37 -32.42 22.29 -11.72
CA LEU A 37 -33.27 21.38 -10.93
C LEU A 37 -32.59 20.97 -9.63
N LEU A 38 -31.28 20.79 -9.64
CA LEU A 38 -30.51 20.48 -8.43
C LEU A 38 -30.58 21.62 -7.42
N ARG A 39 -30.42 22.87 -7.86
CA ARG A 39 -30.57 24.05 -7.01
C ARG A 39 -31.98 24.18 -6.45
N GLU A 40 -33.01 23.94 -7.27
CA GLU A 40 -34.40 23.94 -6.81
C GLU A 40 -34.60 22.91 -5.69
N LEU A 41 -34.00 21.71 -5.82
CA LEU A 41 -34.06 20.68 -4.78
C LEU A 41 -33.30 21.14 -3.52
N GLU A 42 -32.11 21.71 -3.65
CA GLU A 42 -31.33 22.24 -2.52
C GLU A 42 -32.09 23.33 -1.75
N ASP A 43 -32.77 24.22 -2.45
CA ASP A 43 -33.51 25.31 -1.83
C ASP A 43 -34.74 24.77 -1.10
N LEU A 44 -35.47 23.80 -1.69
CA LEU A 44 -36.62 23.15 -1.03
C LEU A 44 -36.18 22.36 0.21
N GLU A 45 -35.06 21.67 0.18
CA GLU A 45 -34.54 20.93 1.32
C GLU A 45 -34.03 21.87 2.45
N LYS A 46 -33.55 23.08 2.11
CA LYS A 46 -33.21 24.12 3.10
C LYS A 46 -34.45 24.73 3.75
N GLU A 47 -35.51 24.98 2.96
CA GLU A 47 -36.77 25.50 3.47
C GLU A 47 -37.54 24.45 4.27
N HIS A 48 -37.37 23.18 3.96
CA HIS A 48 -38.06 22.03 4.57
C HIS A 48 -37.05 20.95 5.00
N PRO A 49 -36.26 21.18 6.08
CA PRO A 49 -35.23 20.21 6.54
C PRO A 49 -35.78 18.83 6.88
N GLU A 50 -37.05 18.73 7.22
CA GLU A 50 -37.75 17.46 7.50
C GLU A 50 -37.93 16.58 6.24
N LEU A 51 -37.79 17.14 5.05
CA LEU A 51 -37.84 16.42 3.77
C LEU A 51 -36.48 15.98 3.24
N LEU A 52 -35.40 16.40 3.90
CA LEU A 52 -34.04 16.03 3.54
C LEU A 52 -33.81 14.54 3.77
N SER A 53 -33.45 13.82 2.71
CA SER A 53 -33.08 12.41 2.78
C SER A 53 -31.56 12.24 2.65
N ALA A 54 -30.97 11.28 3.36
CA ALA A 54 -29.58 10.90 3.20
C ALA A 54 -29.23 10.43 1.77
N ASP A 55 -30.23 9.98 1.01
CA ASP A 55 -30.10 9.49 -0.37
C ASP A 55 -30.37 10.59 -1.42
N SER A 56 -30.64 11.80 -0.99
CA SER A 56 -30.85 12.91 -1.92
C SER A 56 -29.65 13.16 -2.82
N PRO A 57 -29.85 13.46 -4.11
CA PRO A 57 -28.77 13.89 -5.00
C PRO A 57 -27.96 15.06 -4.45
N THR A 58 -28.52 15.90 -3.58
CA THR A 58 -27.85 17.04 -2.91
C THR A 58 -26.86 16.59 -1.84
N GLN A 59 -27.04 15.41 -1.25
CA GLN A 59 -26.21 14.89 -0.13
C GLN A 59 -24.95 14.14 -0.59
N ARG A 60 -24.76 13.95 -1.90
CA ARG A 60 -23.58 13.21 -2.43
C ARG A 60 -22.23 13.82 -2.05
N VAL A 61 -22.15 15.09 -1.71
CA VAL A 61 -20.91 15.81 -1.38
C VAL A 61 -21.02 16.47 0.01
N GLY A 62 -21.90 15.97 0.86
CA GLY A 62 -22.20 16.55 2.18
C GLY A 62 -21.24 16.13 3.30
N GLY A 63 -20.39 15.11 3.11
CA GLY A 63 -19.49 14.61 4.15
C GLY A 63 -18.48 15.63 4.65
N GLU A 64 -18.19 15.59 5.95
CA GLU A 64 -17.15 16.41 6.59
C GLU A 64 -15.78 15.77 6.43
N ALA A 65 -14.72 16.60 6.49
CA ALA A 65 -13.35 16.11 6.48
C ALA A 65 -13.04 15.34 7.77
N ILE A 66 -12.50 14.13 7.63
CA ILE A 66 -12.13 13.24 8.73
C ILE A 66 -10.62 13.28 9.00
N SER A 67 -10.18 12.81 10.16
CA SER A 67 -8.76 12.74 10.51
C SER A 67 -8.08 11.43 10.04
N ALA A 68 -8.85 10.32 9.93
CA ALA A 68 -8.40 9.01 9.45
C ALA A 68 -9.59 8.17 9.02
N PHE A 69 -9.35 7.17 8.15
CA PHE A 69 -10.36 6.18 7.75
C PHE A 69 -10.48 5.09 8.80
N GLU A 70 -11.73 4.72 9.11
CA GLU A 70 -12.02 3.57 9.97
C GLU A 70 -11.70 2.27 9.24
N LYS A 71 -11.32 1.24 10.01
CA LYS A 71 -11.12 -0.10 9.48
C LYS A 71 -12.45 -0.85 9.42
N TYR A 72 -12.69 -1.52 8.30
CA TYR A 72 -13.89 -2.31 8.06
C TYR A 72 -13.54 -3.75 7.73
N THR A 73 -14.10 -4.69 8.51
CA THR A 73 -13.96 -6.13 8.24
C THR A 73 -15.04 -6.57 7.27
N HIS A 74 -14.65 -7.09 6.12
CA HIS A 74 -15.58 -7.57 5.10
C HIS A 74 -16.34 -8.79 5.57
N PRO A 75 -17.69 -8.81 5.49
CA PRO A 75 -18.50 -9.99 5.81
C PRO A 75 -18.17 -11.20 4.92
N VAL A 76 -17.82 -10.92 3.66
CA VAL A 76 -17.35 -11.90 2.68
C VAL A 76 -15.96 -11.49 2.21
N PRO A 77 -14.94 -12.35 2.31
CA PRO A 77 -13.58 -12.03 1.89
C PRO A 77 -13.49 -11.62 0.42
N LEU A 78 -12.73 -10.57 0.14
CA LEU A 78 -12.48 -10.06 -1.21
C LEU A 78 -11.18 -10.67 -1.77
N MET A 79 -11.28 -11.91 -2.27
CA MET A 79 -10.13 -12.68 -2.75
C MET A 79 -9.42 -11.99 -3.92
N SER A 80 -8.10 -12.18 -4.02
CA SER A 80 -7.31 -11.84 -5.19
C SER A 80 -7.47 -12.92 -6.28
N LEU A 81 -6.98 -12.65 -7.47
CA LEU A 81 -6.92 -13.63 -8.57
C LEU A 81 -5.48 -14.13 -8.74
N GLN A 82 -5.33 -15.33 -9.26
CA GLN A 82 -4.05 -15.80 -9.75
C GLN A 82 -3.74 -15.11 -11.09
N ASP A 83 -2.54 -14.56 -11.23
CA ASP A 83 -2.09 -13.98 -12.48
C ASP A 83 -1.45 -15.05 -13.37
N VAL A 84 -1.67 -14.94 -14.69
CA VAL A 84 -0.99 -15.68 -15.75
C VAL A 84 -0.52 -14.69 -16.82
N PHE A 85 0.63 -14.96 -17.42
CA PHE A 85 1.35 -13.99 -18.26
C PHE A 85 1.53 -14.42 -19.71
N SER A 86 1.07 -15.61 -20.07
CA SER A 86 1.11 -16.11 -21.44
C SER A 86 -0.17 -16.86 -21.80
N LEU A 87 -0.43 -17.02 -23.10
CA LEU A 87 -1.56 -17.81 -23.57
C LEU A 87 -1.41 -19.30 -23.21
N GLU A 88 -0.18 -19.79 -23.12
CA GLU A 88 0.11 -21.16 -22.70
C GLU A 88 -0.37 -21.37 -21.25
N GLU A 89 0.00 -20.48 -20.31
CA GLU A 89 -0.46 -20.54 -18.92
C GLU A 89 -1.99 -20.39 -18.81
N LEU A 90 -2.58 -19.51 -19.63
CA LEU A 90 -4.04 -19.38 -19.70
C LEU A 90 -4.68 -20.68 -20.18
N ASN A 91 -4.13 -21.29 -21.23
CA ASN A 91 -4.65 -22.52 -21.80
C ASN A 91 -4.50 -23.70 -20.82
N GLU A 92 -3.41 -23.79 -20.07
CA GLU A 92 -3.27 -24.75 -18.96
C GLU A 92 -4.40 -24.61 -17.92
N PHE A 93 -4.74 -23.37 -17.54
CA PHE A 93 -5.87 -23.13 -16.64
C PHE A 93 -7.20 -23.58 -17.25
N LEU A 94 -7.45 -23.24 -18.52
CA LEU A 94 -8.69 -23.61 -19.23
C LEU A 94 -8.80 -25.14 -19.40
N GLU A 95 -7.75 -25.81 -19.83
CA GLU A 95 -7.72 -27.27 -20.02
C GLU A 95 -7.90 -28.00 -18.68
N LYS A 96 -7.23 -27.56 -17.62
CA LYS A 96 -7.41 -28.10 -16.28
C LYS A 96 -8.84 -27.93 -15.77
N THR A 97 -9.45 -26.77 -16.05
CA THR A 97 -10.84 -26.52 -15.70
C THR A 97 -11.78 -27.43 -16.48
N LEU A 98 -11.59 -27.55 -17.80
CA LEU A 98 -12.40 -28.41 -18.67
C LEU A 98 -12.22 -29.89 -18.36
N ALA A 99 -11.06 -30.32 -17.85
CA ALA A 99 -10.85 -31.69 -17.39
C ALA A 99 -11.70 -32.05 -16.16
N SER A 100 -11.91 -31.09 -15.24
CA SER A 100 -12.75 -31.28 -14.06
C SER A 100 -14.21 -30.94 -14.29
N GLU A 101 -14.52 -29.96 -15.14
CA GLU A 101 -15.84 -29.46 -15.49
C GLU A 101 -15.98 -29.37 -17.01
N PRO A 102 -16.26 -30.50 -17.72
CA PRO A 102 -16.21 -30.55 -19.19
C PRO A 102 -17.24 -29.64 -19.91
N ALA A 103 -18.31 -29.24 -19.22
CA ALA A 103 -19.33 -28.35 -19.74
C ALA A 103 -19.12 -26.89 -19.31
N ALA A 104 -17.94 -26.52 -18.79
CA ALA A 104 -17.71 -25.17 -18.33
C ALA A 104 -17.80 -24.14 -19.47
N GLU A 105 -18.56 -23.09 -19.22
CA GLU A 105 -18.58 -21.86 -20.00
C GLU A 105 -17.86 -20.78 -19.19
N PHE A 106 -17.16 -19.87 -19.84
CA PHE A 106 -16.39 -18.83 -19.19
C PHE A 106 -16.95 -17.44 -19.49
N SER A 107 -17.01 -16.58 -18.46
CA SER A 107 -17.13 -15.13 -18.62
C SER A 107 -15.74 -14.55 -18.80
N VAL A 108 -15.53 -13.79 -19.85
CA VAL A 108 -14.28 -13.08 -20.16
C VAL A 108 -14.55 -11.58 -20.08
N GLU A 109 -13.80 -10.90 -19.24
CA GLU A 109 -14.00 -9.50 -18.86
C GLU A 109 -12.68 -8.72 -19.00
N PRO A 110 -12.67 -7.43 -19.37
CA PRO A 110 -11.46 -6.61 -19.27
C PRO A 110 -11.10 -6.43 -17.78
N LYS A 111 -9.81 -6.52 -17.47
CA LYS A 111 -9.30 -6.26 -16.13
C LYS A 111 -9.00 -4.77 -15.97
N ILE A 112 -9.90 -4.07 -15.30
CA ILE A 112 -9.77 -2.63 -15.06
C ILE A 112 -8.61 -2.34 -14.11
N ASP A 113 -7.80 -1.35 -14.46
CA ASP A 113 -6.69 -0.89 -13.64
C ASP A 113 -7.14 0.25 -12.71
N GLY A 114 -7.58 -0.11 -11.51
CA GLY A 114 -8.17 0.79 -10.55
C GLY A 114 -7.95 0.37 -9.10
N LEU A 115 -8.95 0.67 -8.27
CA LEU A 115 -8.98 0.32 -6.84
C LEU A 115 -10.24 -0.48 -6.52
N SER A 116 -10.07 -1.72 -6.06
CA SER A 116 -11.18 -2.61 -5.74
C SER A 116 -11.89 -2.20 -4.45
N VAL A 117 -13.21 -2.09 -4.53
CA VAL A 117 -14.09 -1.74 -3.42
C VAL A 117 -15.29 -2.68 -3.33
N ALA A 118 -15.82 -2.82 -2.12
CA ALA A 118 -17.13 -3.41 -1.88
C ALA A 118 -18.14 -2.29 -1.56
N LEU A 119 -19.35 -2.39 -2.12
CA LEU A 119 -20.49 -1.51 -1.83
C LEU A 119 -21.57 -2.34 -1.14
N GLU A 120 -22.03 -1.90 0.01
CA GLU A 120 -23.08 -2.54 0.80
C GLU A 120 -24.36 -1.73 0.76
N TYR A 121 -25.44 -2.41 0.42
CA TYR A 121 -26.80 -1.89 0.43
C TYR A 121 -27.66 -2.68 1.42
N VAL A 122 -28.47 -1.96 2.19
CA VAL A 122 -29.46 -2.53 3.11
C VAL A 122 -30.82 -1.94 2.74
N ASP A 123 -31.80 -2.78 2.54
CA ASP A 123 -33.16 -2.40 2.11
C ASP A 123 -33.14 -1.43 0.90
N GLY A 124 -32.22 -1.65 -0.03
CA GLY A 124 -32.02 -0.83 -1.22
C GLY A 124 -31.24 0.47 -1.03
N HIS A 125 -30.81 0.84 0.18
CA HIS A 125 -30.07 2.05 0.46
C HIS A 125 -28.55 1.78 0.53
N PHE A 126 -27.74 2.62 -0.10
CA PHE A 126 -26.28 2.54 0.01
C PHE A 126 -25.85 2.96 1.42
N VAL A 127 -25.42 2.00 2.22
CA VAL A 127 -25.04 2.22 3.63
C VAL A 127 -23.54 2.28 3.85
N ARG A 128 -22.75 1.57 3.04
CA ARG A 128 -21.29 1.49 3.24
C ARG A 128 -20.52 1.14 1.98
N GLY A 129 -19.32 1.71 1.88
CA GLY A 129 -18.35 1.31 0.89
C GLY A 129 -16.94 1.24 1.46
N ALA A 130 -16.24 0.14 1.22
CA ALA A 130 -14.91 -0.10 1.77
C ALA A 130 -13.92 -0.58 0.71
N THR A 131 -12.65 -0.17 0.85
CA THR A 131 -11.57 -0.68 0.00
C THR A 131 -11.31 -2.15 0.28
N ARG A 132 -10.74 -2.90 -0.68
CA ARG A 132 -10.40 -4.31 -0.47
C ARG A 132 -9.45 -4.53 0.71
N GLY A 133 -8.48 -3.63 0.93
CA GLY A 133 -7.42 -3.83 1.90
C GLY A 133 -6.62 -5.11 1.63
N ASP A 134 -6.43 -5.94 2.67
CA ASP A 134 -5.79 -7.25 2.59
C ASP A 134 -6.76 -8.38 2.13
N GLY A 135 -7.99 -8.02 1.81
CA GLY A 135 -9.07 -8.94 1.43
C GLY A 135 -10.02 -9.28 2.58
N ASN A 136 -9.62 -9.14 3.82
CA ASN A 136 -10.46 -9.33 5.00
C ASN A 136 -10.81 -8.00 5.67
N VAL A 137 -9.85 -7.08 5.75
CA VAL A 137 -10.01 -5.76 6.36
C VAL A 137 -9.61 -4.68 5.37
N GLY A 138 -10.53 -3.75 5.11
CA GLY A 138 -10.32 -2.57 4.29
C GLY A 138 -10.47 -1.27 5.07
N GLU A 139 -10.51 -0.16 4.35
CA GLU A 139 -10.78 1.18 4.87
C GLU A 139 -12.19 1.60 4.45
N ASP A 140 -12.98 2.12 5.40
CA ASP A 140 -14.29 2.69 5.10
C ASP A 140 -14.10 4.02 4.36
N VAL A 141 -14.54 4.05 3.09
CA VAL A 141 -14.44 5.20 2.19
C VAL A 141 -15.84 5.62 1.69
N THR A 142 -16.87 5.34 2.47
CA THR A 142 -18.27 5.54 2.11
C THR A 142 -18.54 6.94 1.58
N GLU A 143 -18.10 7.98 2.31
CA GLU A 143 -18.36 9.37 1.92
C GLU A 143 -17.69 9.76 0.59
N ASN A 144 -16.51 9.20 0.31
CA ASN A 144 -15.83 9.42 -0.96
C ASN A 144 -16.52 8.66 -2.09
N LEU A 145 -17.02 7.44 -1.85
CA LEU A 145 -17.75 6.66 -2.84
C LEU A 145 -19.11 7.30 -3.19
N LYS A 146 -19.78 7.94 -2.25
CA LYS A 146 -21.01 8.73 -2.53
C LYS A 146 -20.80 9.81 -3.58
N THR A 147 -19.58 10.33 -3.71
CA THR A 147 -19.24 11.35 -4.73
C THR A 147 -19.18 10.80 -6.16
N ILE A 148 -19.08 9.47 -6.32
CA ILE A 148 -19.08 8.79 -7.63
C ILE A 148 -20.51 8.68 -8.13
N ARG A 149 -20.85 9.46 -9.15
CA ARG A 149 -22.25 9.64 -9.59
C ARG A 149 -22.86 8.40 -10.24
N SER A 150 -22.07 7.47 -10.74
CA SER A 150 -22.52 6.18 -11.27
C SER A 150 -22.91 5.15 -10.19
N ILE A 151 -22.61 5.42 -8.91
CA ILE A 151 -23.09 4.59 -7.79
C ILE A 151 -24.53 5.00 -7.45
N PRO A 152 -25.54 4.12 -7.57
CA PRO A 152 -26.89 4.42 -7.13
C PRO A 152 -26.92 4.55 -5.60
N MET A 153 -27.54 5.62 -5.09
CA MET A 153 -27.73 5.80 -3.64
C MET A 153 -28.88 4.94 -3.12
N THR A 154 -29.86 4.69 -3.99
CA THR A 154 -31.01 3.84 -3.73
C THR A 154 -31.25 2.88 -4.90
N ILE A 155 -31.69 1.68 -4.59
CA ILE A 155 -31.99 0.62 -5.54
C ILE A 155 -33.40 0.11 -5.28
N GLU A 156 -34.24 0.13 -6.31
CA GLU A 156 -35.60 -0.45 -6.24
C GLU A 156 -35.52 -1.97 -6.39
N ASN A 157 -36.36 -2.69 -5.68
CA ASN A 157 -36.46 -4.15 -5.72
C ASN A 157 -35.14 -4.88 -5.36
N ALA A 158 -34.32 -4.28 -4.52
CA ALA A 158 -33.13 -4.91 -4.01
C ALA A 158 -33.42 -5.97 -2.94
N PRO A 159 -32.58 -6.98 -2.73
CA PRO A 159 -32.64 -7.86 -1.58
C PRO A 159 -32.46 -7.08 -0.28
N ALA A 160 -32.85 -7.65 0.86
CA ALA A 160 -32.70 -7.01 2.17
C ALA A 160 -31.26 -6.56 2.43
N ARG A 161 -30.29 -7.36 1.98
CA ARG A 161 -28.87 -7.00 2.01
C ARG A 161 -28.20 -7.41 0.70
N LEU A 162 -27.51 -6.45 0.08
CA LEU A 162 -26.72 -6.67 -1.14
C LEU A 162 -25.32 -6.13 -0.94
N ILE A 163 -24.31 -6.96 -1.20
CA ILE A 163 -22.89 -6.53 -1.26
C ILE A 163 -22.39 -6.82 -2.66
N VAL A 164 -21.95 -5.76 -3.35
CA VAL A 164 -21.37 -5.86 -4.69
C VAL A 164 -19.92 -5.43 -4.67
N ARG A 165 -19.13 -5.97 -5.58
CA ARG A 165 -17.72 -5.64 -5.76
C ARG A 165 -17.51 -4.93 -7.09
N GLY A 166 -16.77 -3.83 -7.05
CA GLY A 166 -16.42 -3.05 -8.24
C GLY A 166 -14.98 -2.57 -8.22
N GLU A 167 -14.57 -2.02 -9.35
CA GLU A 167 -13.28 -1.35 -9.50
C GLU A 167 -13.51 0.13 -9.72
N VAL A 168 -13.07 0.96 -8.77
CA VAL A 168 -13.05 2.42 -8.92
C VAL A 168 -11.84 2.80 -9.77
N TYR A 169 -12.09 3.59 -10.80
CA TYR A 169 -11.06 4.03 -11.73
C TYR A 169 -11.18 5.53 -12.03
N MET A 170 -10.15 6.10 -12.59
CA MET A 170 -10.18 7.46 -13.14
C MET A 170 -10.30 7.36 -14.66
N PRO A 171 -11.35 7.87 -15.28
CA PRO A 171 -11.45 7.97 -16.73
C PRO A 171 -10.27 8.74 -17.34
N LYS A 172 -9.77 8.31 -18.50
CA LYS A 172 -8.64 8.95 -19.21
C LYS A 172 -8.81 10.47 -19.35
N LYS A 173 -10.00 10.91 -19.75
CA LYS A 173 -10.33 12.35 -19.85
C LYS A 173 -10.27 13.09 -18.51
N SER A 174 -10.68 12.44 -17.41
CA SER A 174 -10.60 13.03 -16.06
C SER A 174 -9.15 13.14 -15.60
N PHE A 175 -8.34 12.13 -15.90
CA PHE A 175 -6.91 12.12 -15.59
C PHE A 175 -6.14 13.22 -16.31
N GLU A 176 -6.40 13.42 -17.60
CA GLU A 176 -5.78 14.49 -18.40
C GLU A 176 -6.14 15.89 -17.83
N LYS A 177 -7.42 16.13 -17.54
CA LYS A 177 -7.86 17.39 -16.91
C LYS A 177 -7.25 17.61 -15.53
N LEU A 178 -7.12 16.54 -14.74
CA LEU A 178 -6.53 16.61 -13.41
C LEU A 178 -5.04 16.97 -13.48
N ASN A 179 -4.28 16.34 -14.37
CA ASN A 179 -2.85 16.63 -14.52
C ASN A 179 -2.61 18.03 -15.12
N GLN A 180 -3.43 18.46 -16.08
CA GLN A 180 -3.37 19.84 -16.58
C GLN A 180 -3.55 20.85 -15.42
N LYS A 181 -4.53 20.63 -14.55
CA LYS A 181 -4.74 21.51 -13.39
C LYS A 181 -3.58 21.45 -12.37
N GLN A 182 -2.99 20.26 -12.14
CA GLN A 182 -1.80 20.13 -11.29
C GLN A 182 -0.63 20.94 -11.85
N GLU A 183 -0.42 20.91 -13.16
CA GLU A 183 0.62 21.67 -13.86
C GLU A 183 0.39 23.18 -13.72
N GLU A 184 -0.84 23.67 -13.96
CA GLU A 184 -1.23 25.07 -13.78
C GLU A 184 -1.01 25.57 -12.34
N GLU A 185 -1.22 24.67 -11.34
CA GLU A 185 -1.02 24.98 -9.92
C GLU A 185 0.43 24.74 -9.44
N GLY A 186 1.35 24.33 -10.33
CA GLY A 186 2.74 24.00 -9.98
C GLY A 186 2.90 22.82 -9.03
N LYS A 187 1.94 21.90 -9.02
CA LYS A 187 1.93 20.71 -8.17
C LYS A 187 2.46 19.49 -8.92
N PRO A 188 2.99 18.47 -8.21
CA PRO A 188 3.43 17.23 -8.82
C PRO A 188 2.31 16.55 -9.60
N LEU A 189 2.61 16.04 -10.80
CA LEU A 189 1.67 15.32 -11.63
C LEU A 189 1.43 13.91 -11.09
N PHE A 190 0.22 13.39 -11.29
CA PHE A 190 -0.07 11.99 -11.02
C PHE A 190 0.59 11.10 -12.08
N ALA A 191 1.21 10.02 -11.64
CA ALA A 191 1.96 9.13 -12.50
C ALA A 191 1.08 8.32 -13.49
N ASN A 192 -0.09 7.87 -13.04
CA ASN A 192 -1.05 7.12 -13.85
C ASN A 192 -2.48 7.25 -13.30
N PRO A 193 -3.50 6.88 -14.09
CA PRO A 193 -4.91 6.94 -13.67
C PRO A 193 -5.23 6.12 -12.41
N ARG A 194 -4.61 4.94 -12.24
CA ARG A 194 -4.79 4.09 -11.06
C ARG A 194 -4.33 4.79 -9.77
N ASN A 195 -3.10 5.33 -9.77
CA ASN A 195 -2.58 6.06 -8.60
C ASN A 195 -3.40 7.32 -8.32
N ALA A 196 -3.85 8.01 -9.36
CA ALA A 196 -4.73 9.16 -9.24
C ALA A 196 -6.09 8.76 -8.64
N ALA A 197 -6.68 7.64 -9.06
CA ALA A 197 -7.92 7.11 -8.51
C ALA A 197 -7.75 6.71 -7.04
N ALA A 198 -6.72 5.92 -6.71
CA ALA A 198 -6.45 5.49 -5.34
C ALA A 198 -6.19 6.67 -4.40
N GLY A 199 -5.36 7.63 -4.81
CA GLY A 199 -5.08 8.85 -4.05
C GLY A 199 -6.29 9.76 -3.91
N SER A 200 -7.19 9.78 -4.88
CA SER A 200 -8.44 10.56 -4.84
C SER A 200 -9.50 9.92 -3.93
N LEU A 201 -9.67 8.59 -4.01
CA LEU A 201 -10.61 7.87 -3.17
C LEU A 201 -10.21 7.88 -1.69
N ARG A 202 -8.92 8.05 -1.39
CA ARG A 202 -8.38 8.12 -0.03
C ARG A 202 -8.12 9.56 0.46
N GLN A 203 -8.81 10.55 -0.11
CA GLN A 203 -8.82 11.91 0.42
C GLN A 203 -9.66 11.98 1.70
N LEU A 204 -9.15 12.65 2.71
CA LEU A 204 -9.85 12.82 3.99
C LEU A 204 -11.04 13.80 3.87
N ASP A 205 -11.04 14.67 2.88
CA ASP A 205 -12.15 15.56 2.53
C ASP A 205 -12.86 15.05 1.26
N PRO A 206 -14.13 14.58 1.36
CA PRO A 206 -14.90 14.10 0.23
C PRO A 206 -15.11 15.15 -0.88
N LYS A 207 -15.08 16.45 -0.55
CA LYS A 207 -15.18 17.54 -1.52
C LYS A 207 -14.00 17.55 -2.51
N ILE A 208 -12.85 17.04 -2.09
CA ILE A 208 -11.70 16.85 -2.97
C ILE A 208 -11.96 15.68 -3.91
N ALA A 209 -12.43 14.54 -3.39
CA ALA A 209 -12.78 13.36 -4.19
C ALA A 209 -13.84 13.69 -5.26
N ALA A 210 -14.88 14.46 -4.91
CA ALA A 210 -15.93 14.89 -5.82
C ALA A 210 -15.43 15.63 -7.08
N LYS A 211 -14.33 16.39 -6.95
CA LYS A 211 -13.73 17.15 -8.05
C LYS A 211 -12.81 16.32 -8.96
N ARG A 212 -12.59 15.05 -8.64
CA ARG A 212 -11.63 14.18 -9.34
C ARG A 212 -12.25 13.40 -10.50
N GLY A 213 -13.58 13.36 -10.60
CA GLY A 213 -14.30 12.69 -11.68
C GLY A 213 -14.02 11.18 -11.73
N LEU A 214 -14.03 10.52 -10.56
CA LEU A 214 -13.92 9.07 -10.43
C LEU A 214 -15.17 8.38 -10.99
N ASP A 215 -15.00 7.13 -11.42
CA ASP A 215 -16.08 6.27 -11.89
C ASP A 215 -15.86 4.83 -11.39
N ILE A 216 -16.86 3.95 -11.55
CA ILE A 216 -16.80 2.57 -11.08
C ILE A 216 -17.40 1.61 -12.10
N LEU A 217 -16.83 0.42 -12.18
CA LEU A 217 -17.43 -0.74 -12.88
C LEU A 217 -17.65 -1.88 -11.91
N ILE A 218 -18.88 -2.34 -11.78
CA ILE A 218 -19.24 -3.46 -10.89
C ILE A 218 -19.05 -4.75 -11.66
N PHE A 219 -18.39 -5.74 -11.03
CA PHE A 219 -18.02 -7.00 -11.68
C PHE A 219 -18.38 -8.26 -10.87
N ASN A 220 -18.95 -8.12 -9.68
CA ASN A 220 -19.34 -9.28 -8.88
C ASN A 220 -20.39 -8.95 -7.81
N ILE A 221 -21.29 -9.90 -7.53
CA ILE A 221 -22.09 -9.93 -6.30
C ILE A 221 -21.30 -10.76 -5.28
N GLN A 222 -21.08 -10.20 -4.09
CA GLN A 222 -20.48 -10.89 -2.96
C GLN A 222 -21.50 -11.52 -2.03
N LEU A 223 -22.64 -10.86 -1.89
CA LEU A 223 -23.78 -11.30 -1.08
C LEU A 223 -25.06 -10.73 -1.67
N ALA A 224 -26.11 -11.53 -1.78
CA ALA A 224 -27.49 -11.10 -2.05
C ALA A 224 -28.42 -11.96 -1.21
N GLU A 225 -28.88 -11.44 -0.07
CA GLU A 225 -29.71 -12.20 0.87
C GLU A 225 -31.05 -12.58 0.26
N GLY A 226 -31.40 -13.87 0.34
CA GLY A 226 -32.66 -14.40 -0.16
C GLY A 226 -32.74 -14.55 -1.69
N MET A 227 -31.62 -14.39 -2.41
CA MET A 227 -31.55 -14.60 -3.84
C MET A 227 -30.56 -15.71 -4.19
N GLU A 228 -30.92 -16.50 -5.19
CA GLU A 228 -30.07 -17.53 -5.76
C GLU A 228 -29.86 -17.22 -7.25
N PHE A 229 -28.65 -17.40 -7.72
CA PHE A 229 -28.26 -17.24 -9.11
C PHE A 229 -27.61 -18.52 -9.61
N THR A 230 -27.83 -18.83 -10.88
CA THR A 230 -27.25 -20.03 -11.50
C THR A 230 -25.89 -19.71 -12.16
N THR A 231 -25.79 -18.52 -12.74
CA THR A 231 -24.59 -18.13 -13.50
C THR A 231 -24.10 -16.74 -13.12
N HIS A 232 -22.80 -16.51 -13.34
CA HIS A 232 -22.21 -15.19 -13.17
C HIS A 232 -22.80 -14.14 -14.13
N ALA A 233 -23.08 -14.53 -15.36
CA ALA A 233 -23.73 -13.65 -16.33
C ALA A 233 -25.10 -13.16 -15.81
N GLU A 234 -25.89 -14.05 -15.21
CA GLU A 234 -27.17 -13.71 -14.57
C GLU A 234 -26.97 -12.68 -13.45
N THR A 235 -25.92 -12.82 -12.62
CA THR A 235 -25.63 -11.83 -11.58
C THR A 235 -25.30 -10.47 -12.17
N LEU A 236 -24.56 -10.41 -13.28
CA LEU A 236 -24.22 -9.15 -13.95
C LEU A 236 -25.43 -8.52 -14.63
N ASP A 237 -26.32 -9.31 -15.22
CA ASP A 237 -27.56 -8.81 -15.83
C ASP A 237 -28.54 -8.32 -14.75
N TYR A 238 -28.61 -9.00 -13.60
CA TYR A 238 -29.34 -8.52 -12.44
C TYR A 238 -28.81 -7.16 -11.95
N LEU A 239 -27.49 -7.01 -11.81
CA LEU A 239 -26.88 -5.73 -11.44
C LEU A 239 -27.20 -4.61 -12.43
N LYS A 240 -27.23 -4.91 -13.74
CA LYS A 240 -27.70 -3.93 -14.76
C LYS A 240 -29.14 -3.53 -14.54
N SER A 241 -30.03 -4.47 -14.20
CA SER A 241 -31.43 -4.18 -13.91
C SER A 241 -31.60 -3.26 -12.70
N LEU A 242 -30.67 -3.33 -11.74
CA LEU A 242 -30.56 -2.45 -10.57
C LEU A 242 -29.86 -1.12 -10.89
N LYS A 243 -29.60 -0.82 -12.16
CA LYS A 243 -28.96 0.42 -12.65
C LYS A 243 -27.49 0.61 -12.26
N PHE A 244 -26.79 -0.44 -11.91
CA PHE A 244 -25.34 -0.40 -11.76
C PHE A 244 -24.63 -0.29 -13.12
N LYS A 245 -23.51 0.42 -13.14
CA LYS A 245 -22.57 0.39 -14.26
C LYS A 245 -21.76 -0.89 -14.16
N VAL A 246 -22.04 -1.84 -15.02
CA VAL A 246 -21.48 -3.20 -14.96
C VAL A 246 -20.37 -3.37 -15.99
N ILE A 247 -19.34 -4.15 -15.64
CA ILE A 247 -18.25 -4.50 -16.53
C ILE A 247 -18.78 -5.17 -17.81
N PRO A 248 -18.27 -4.81 -19.00
CA PRO A 248 -18.58 -5.57 -20.21
C PRO A 248 -18.00 -6.97 -20.12
N TYR A 249 -18.75 -7.97 -20.58
CA TYR A 249 -18.32 -9.36 -20.56
C TYR A 249 -18.78 -10.11 -21.80
N LYS A 250 -18.12 -11.23 -22.09
CA LYS A 250 -18.51 -12.16 -23.15
C LYS A 250 -18.47 -13.59 -22.63
N LYS A 251 -19.52 -14.37 -22.91
CA LYS A 251 -19.60 -15.79 -22.58
C LYS A 251 -18.97 -16.62 -23.69
N LEU A 252 -18.04 -17.48 -23.35
CA LEU A 252 -17.28 -18.30 -24.30
C LEU A 252 -17.02 -19.67 -23.68
N SER A 253 -17.06 -20.74 -24.54
CA SER A 253 -16.80 -22.12 -24.13
C SER A 253 -15.63 -22.77 -24.85
N LYS A 254 -15.15 -22.17 -25.94
CA LYS A 254 -14.04 -22.72 -26.74
C LYS A 254 -12.75 -21.99 -26.45
N VAL A 255 -11.69 -22.69 -26.08
CA VAL A 255 -10.36 -22.14 -25.74
C VAL A 255 -9.90 -21.12 -26.80
N GLN A 256 -9.88 -21.50 -28.07
CA GLN A 256 -9.47 -20.60 -29.17
C GLN A 256 -10.27 -19.29 -29.20
N LYS A 257 -11.58 -19.36 -28.91
CA LYS A 257 -12.42 -18.15 -28.88
C LYS A 257 -12.13 -17.26 -27.66
N ILE A 258 -11.69 -17.86 -26.55
CA ILE A 258 -11.25 -17.13 -25.36
C ILE A 258 -9.95 -16.40 -25.68
N ASP A 259 -8.97 -17.08 -26.28
CA ASP A 259 -7.69 -16.49 -26.71
C ASP A 259 -7.92 -15.31 -27.67
N ASP A 260 -8.70 -15.55 -28.74
CA ASP A 260 -9.04 -14.51 -29.73
C ASP A 260 -9.67 -13.28 -29.06
N TYR A 261 -10.57 -13.50 -28.09
CA TYR A 261 -11.25 -12.40 -27.42
C TYR A 261 -10.33 -11.67 -26.43
N VAL A 262 -9.52 -12.39 -25.66
CA VAL A 262 -8.51 -11.80 -24.76
C VAL A 262 -7.56 -10.90 -25.56
N LEU A 263 -7.05 -11.36 -26.70
CA LEU A 263 -6.19 -10.55 -27.58
C LEU A 263 -6.95 -9.33 -28.13
N SER A 264 -8.21 -9.51 -28.55
CA SER A 264 -9.03 -8.40 -29.07
C SER A 264 -9.30 -7.30 -28.04
N ILE A 265 -9.41 -7.64 -26.74
CA ILE A 265 -9.52 -6.66 -25.65
C ILE A 265 -8.26 -5.78 -25.62
N ASN A 266 -7.07 -6.38 -25.73
CA ASN A 266 -5.80 -5.65 -25.75
C ASN A 266 -5.68 -4.72 -26.98
N GLU A 267 -6.02 -5.21 -28.17
CA GLU A 267 -5.99 -4.40 -29.40
C GLU A 267 -6.91 -3.16 -29.32
N ASN A 268 -8.04 -3.29 -28.63
CA ASN A 268 -9.01 -2.22 -28.48
C ASN A 268 -8.87 -1.40 -27.17
N ARG A 269 -7.83 -1.63 -26.37
CA ARG A 269 -7.65 -0.98 -25.06
C ARG A 269 -7.64 0.56 -25.12
N GLU A 270 -7.15 1.14 -26.22
CA GLU A 270 -7.13 2.60 -26.39
C GLU A 270 -8.54 3.21 -26.54
N LYS A 271 -9.50 2.42 -27.01
CA LYS A 271 -10.90 2.83 -27.17
C LYS A 271 -11.69 2.81 -25.86
N LEU A 272 -11.16 2.14 -24.83
CA LEU A 272 -11.79 2.08 -23.53
C LEU A 272 -11.64 3.39 -22.76
N PRO A 273 -12.66 3.80 -22.01
CA PRO A 273 -12.61 5.05 -21.23
C PRO A 273 -11.62 4.99 -20.05
N CYS A 274 -11.15 3.81 -19.71
CA CYS A 274 -10.23 3.51 -18.60
C CYS A 274 -9.05 2.67 -19.06
N ASP A 275 -7.99 2.64 -18.26
CA ASP A 275 -6.89 1.73 -18.46
C ASP A 275 -7.24 0.32 -17.99
N ILE A 276 -6.66 -0.68 -18.66
CA ILE A 276 -6.77 -2.09 -18.34
C ILE A 276 -5.37 -2.71 -18.27
N ASP A 277 -5.16 -3.65 -17.37
CA ASP A 277 -3.88 -4.36 -17.20
C ASP A 277 -3.95 -5.84 -17.62
N GLY A 278 -5.13 -6.28 -18.13
CA GLY A 278 -5.34 -7.66 -18.52
C GLY A 278 -6.78 -7.97 -18.89
N ALA A 279 -7.10 -9.26 -18.83
CA ALA A 279 -8.44 -9.81 -18.91
C ALA A 279 -8.69 -10.76 -17.72
N VAL A 280 -9.92 -10.86 -17.25
CA VAL A 280 -10.32 -11.81 -16.21
C VAL A 280 -11.19 -12.87 -16.84
N ILE A 281 -10.81 -14.12 -16.64
CA ILE A 281 -11.54 -15.29 -17.11
C ILE A 281 -12.12 -16.00 -15.90
N LYS A 282 -13.44 -16.19 -15.88
CA LYS A 282 -14.17 -16.81 -14.76
C LYS A 282 -15.07 -17.92 -15.27
N VAL A 283 -15.14 -19.04 -14.57
CA VAL A 283 -16.17 -20.05 -14.83
C VAL A 283 -17.54 -19.40 -14.63
N ASN A 284 -18.46 -19.55 -15.60
CA ASN A 284 -19.75 -18.85 -15.57
C ASN A 284 -20.76 -19.51 -14.62
N ASP A 285 -20.80 -20.83 -14.52
CA ASP A 285 -21.71 -21.59 -13.64
C ASP A 285 -21.27 -21.49 -12.18
N LEU A 286 -22.15 -21.05 -11.29
CA LEU A 286 -21.83 -20.83 -9.86
C LEU A 286 -21.70 -22.15 -9.09
N ALA A 287 -22.47 -23.17 -9.43
CA ALA A 287 -22.34 -24.48 -8.81
C ALA A 287 -21.01 -25.18 -9.17
N GLN A 288 -20.50 -24.95 -10.38
CA GLN A 288 -19.14 -25.38 -10.76
C GLN A 288 -18.09 -24.63 -9.91
N ARG A 289 -18.25 -23.32 -9.66
CA ARG A 289 -17.31 -22.57 -8.81
C ARG A 289 -17.23 -23.14 -7.40
N ASP A 290 -18.39 -23.51 -6.83
CA ASP A 290 -18.45 -24.08 -5.47
C ASP A 290 -17.72 -25.43 -5.41
N ARG A 291 -17.86 -26.29 -6.44
CA ARG A 291 -17.11 -27.56 -6.52
C ARG A 291 -15.62 -27.36 -6.69
N MET A 292 -15.20 -26.38 -7.49
CA MET A 292 -13.77 -26.06 -7.69
C MET A 292 -13.13 -25.44 -6.45
N GLY A 293 -13.90 -24.68 -5.67
CA GLY A 293 -13.46 -24.04 -4.45
C GLY A 293 -12.37 -22.99 -4.64
N ALA A 294 -11.61 -22.77 -3.57
CA ALA A 294 -10.55 -21.77 -3.52
C ALA A 294 -9.33 -22.27 -2.75
N THR A 295 -8.19 -21.65 -2.99
CA THR A 295 -7.00 -21.73 -2.14
C THR A 295 -7.10 -20.71 -1.00
N ALA A 296 -6.10 -20.62 -0.14
CA ALA A 296 -6.03 -19.57 0.88
C ALA A 296 -5.96 -18.14 0.29
N LYS A 297 -5.54 -17.98 -0.97
CA LYS A 297 -5.34 -16.68 -1.62
C LYS A 297 -6.25 -16.42 -2.81
N PHE A 298 -6.54 -17.46 -3.61
CA PHE A 298 -7.18 -17.32 -4.93
C PHE A 298 -8.30 -18.33 -5.12
N PRO A 299 -9.39 -17.94 -5.80
CA PRO A 299 -10.38 -18.88 -6.31
C PRO A 299 -9.76 -19.77 -7.40
N ARG A 300 -10.19 -21.04 -7.47
CA ARG A 300 -9.71 -21.97 -8.51
C ARG A 300 -10.48 -21.84 -9.83
N TRP A 301 -11.60 -21.13 -9.82
CA TRP A 301 -12.52 -20.94 -10.92
C TRP A 301 -12.31 -19.63 -11.68
N ALA A 302 -11.28 -18.85 -11.34
CA ALA A 302 -10.97 -17.60 -12.02
C ALA A 302 -9.47 -17.36 -12.11
N VAL A 303 -9.07 -16.70 -13.19
CA VAL A 303 -7.68 -16.32 -13.46
C VAL A 303 -7.64 -14.93 -14.10
N ALA A 304 -6.60 -14.18 -13.81
CA ALA A 304 -6.32 -12.90 -14.44
C ALA A 304 -5.17 -13.07 -15.46
N TYR A 305 -5.49 -12.96 -16.74
CA TYR A 305 -4.49 -12.89 -17.79
C TYR A 305 -3.94 -11.48 -17.86
N LYS A 306 -2.65 -11.34 -17.59
CA LYS A 306 -1.92 -10.06 -17.65
C LYS A 306 -1.30 -9.90 -19.03
N TYR A 307 -1.59 -8.77 -19.68
CA TYR A 307 -0.93 -8.49 -20.95
C TYR A 307 0.58 -8.32 -20.76
N PRO A 308 1.38 -8.75 -21.74
CA PRO A 308 2.80 -8.47 -21.73
C PRO A 308 3.04 -6.98 -21.49
N PRO A 309 4.03 -6.62 -20.64
CA PRO A 309 4.37 -5.24 -20.43
C PRO A 309 4.68 -4.55 -21.76
N GLU A 310 4.17 -3.33 -21.93
CA GLU A 310 4.52 -2.50 -23.07
C GLU A 310 6.03 -2.30 -23.11
N VAL A 311 6.65 -2.55 -24.29
CA VAL A 311 8.07 -2.31 -24.54
C VAL A 311 8.19 -1.16 -25.53
N LYS A 312 9.06 -0.19 -25.23
CA LYS A 312 9.38 0.94 -26.13
C LYS A 312 10.87 1.10 -26.27
N GLU A 313 11.27 1.63 -27.40
CA GLU A 313 12.64 2.07 -27.62
C GLU A 313 12.81 3.50 -27.12
N THR A 314 13.95 3.76 -26.49
CA THR A 314 14.41 5.10 -26.16
C THR A 314 15.95 5.16 -26.18
N VAL A 315 16.53 6.34 -25.96
CA VAL A 315 17.98 6.54 -25.95
C VAL A 315 18.43 6.85 -24.54
N VAL A 316 19.51 6.22 -24.08
CA VAL A 316 20.19 6.53 -22.83
C VAL A 316 20.99 7.83 -23.02
N GLU A 317 20.50 8.93 -22.47
CA GLU A 317 21.16 10.24 -22.60
C GLU A 317 22.24 10.43 -21.54
N ASP A 318 22.08 9.86 -20.35
CA ASP A 318 23.04 9.91 -19.27
C ASP A 318 22.84 8.76 -18.28
N ILE A 319 23.84 8.53 -17.41
CA ILE A 319 23.74 7.60 -16.27
C ILE A 319 24.11 8.35 -15.00
N VAL A 320 23.12 8.57 -14.14
CA VAL A 320 23.25 9.30 -12.89
C VAL A 320 23.37 8.32 -11.71
N ILE A 321 24.32 8.58 -10.81
CA ILE A 321 24.54 7.75 -9.63
C ILE A 321 23.84 8.38 -8.42
N GLN A 322 22.95 7.62 -7.80
CA GLN A 322 22.32 7.98 -6.53
C GLN A 322 23.03 7.24 -5.39
N VAL A 323 23.35 7.96 -4.32
CA VAL A 323 23.94 7.36 -3.12
C VAL A 323 22.85 7.15 -2.09
N GLY A 324 22.62 5.88 -1.74
CA GLY A 324 21.64 5.48 -0.73
C GLY A 324 22.11 5.74 0.71
N ARG A 325 21.20 5.66 1.68
CA ARG A 325 21.52 5.82 3.13
C ARG A 325 22.58 4.84 3.63
N THR A 326 22.66 3.67 3.01
CA THR A 326 23.66 2.64 3.31
C THR A 326 24.95 2.82 2.52
N GLY A 327 25.10 3.94 1.83
CA GLY A 327 26.25 4.22 0.97
C GLY A 327 26.21 3.54 -0.40
N VAL A 328 25.20 2.71 -0.70
CA VAL A 328 25.09 2.02 -1.98
C VAL A 328 24.97 3.02 -3.12
N LEU A 329 25.83 2.87 -4.11
CA LEU A 329 25.77 3.59 -5.38
C LEU A 329 24.76 2.87 -6.29
N THR A 330 23.63 3.51 -6.55
CA THR A 330 22.58 2.97 -7.42
C THR A 330 22.57 3.74 -8.74
N PRO A 331 22.97 3.11 -9.85
CA PRO A 331 22.94 3.75 -11.16
C PRO A 331 21.50 3.84 -11.68
N LYS A 332 21.19 4.95 -12.35
CA LYS A 332 19.91 5.24 -12.96
C LYS A 332 20.16 5.83 -14.35
N ALA A 333 19.62 5.22 -15.40
CA ALA A 333 19.66 5.80 -16.73
C ALA A 333 18.68 6.99 -16.82
N VAL A 334 19.17 8.11 -17.31
CA VAL A 334 18.35 9.21 -17.82
C VAL A 334 18.09 8.90 -19.29
N VAL A 335 16.83 8.75 -19.66
CA VAL A 335 16.47 8.37 -21.02
C VAL A 335 15.69 9.49 -21.71
N ARG A 336 15.76 9.55 -23.04
CA ARG A 336 14.93 10.45 -23.82
C ARG A 336 13.48 10.20 -23.47
N PRO A 337 12.69 11.25 -23.17
CA PRO A 337 11.29 11.08 -22.74
C PRO A 337 10.50 10.20 -23.73
N VAL A 338 9.89 9.15 -23.23
CA VAL A 338 9.08 8.23 -24.02
C VAL A 338 7.80 7.89 -23.29
N ARG A 339 6.68 7.83 -24.02
CA ARG A 339 5.40 7.43 -23.42
C ARG A 339 5.33 5.91 -23.32
N LEU A 340 5.18 5.41 -22.10
CA LEU A 340 5.18 3.98 -21.78
C LEU A 340 4.12 3.68 -20.73
N ALA A 341 3.17 2.81 -21.05
CA ALA A 341 2.06 2.43 -20.17
C ALA A 341 1.40 3.65 -19.51
N GLY A 342 0.93 4.59 -20.31
CA GLY A 342 0.17 5.76 -19.88
C GLY A 342 0.96 6.88 -19.21
N THR A 343 2.28 6.73 -18.97
CA THR A 343 3.12 7.77 -18.35
C THR A 343 4.32 8.11 -19.23
N THR A 344 4.85 9.35 -19.07
CA THR A 344 6.12 9.73 -19.70
C THR A 344 7.27 9.27 -18.80
N VAL A 345 8.10 8.37 -19.33
CA VAL A 345 9.30 7.84 -18.67
C VAL A 345 10.51 8.66 -19.11
N THR A 346 11.24 9.19 -18.13
CA THR A 346 12.50 9.93 -18.31
C THR A 346 13.67 9.26 -17.62
N ASN A 347 13.41 8.22 -16.81
CA ASN A 347 14.43 7.51 -16.05
C ASN A 347 14.09 6.02 -15.99
N ALA A 348 15.14 5.17 -16.05
CA ALA A 348 15.02 3.72 -15.87
C ALA A 348 16.07 3.22 -14.87
N THR A 349 15.74 2.21 -14.07
CA THR A 349 16.70 1.62 -13.16
C THR A 349 17.76 0.81 -13.90
N LEU A 350 18.98 0.87 -13.39
CA LEU A 350 20.12 0.06 -13.85
C LEU A 350 20.60 -0.90 -12.75
N HIS A 351 19.91 -0.96 -11.64
CA HIS A 351 20.17 -1.82 -10.49
C HIS A 351 21.57 -1.70 -9.90
N ASN A 352 22.61 -2.14 -10.60
CA ASN A 352 24.02 -2.16 -10.17
C ASN A 352 24.99 -2.22 -11.37
N GLN A 353 26.31 -2.26 -11.10
CA GLN A 353 27.33 -2.36 -12.15
C GLN A 353 27.23 -3.67 -12.94
N ASP A 354 26.92 -4.78 -12.31
CA ASP A 354 26.84 -6.08 -12.99
C ASP A 354 25.75 -6.09 -14.06
N PHE A 355 24.57 -5.53 -13.73
CA PHE A 355 23.49 -5.35 -14.68
C PHE A 355 23.88 -4.52 -15.91
N ILE A 356 24.66 -3.43 -15.70
CA ILE A 356 25.16 -2.60 -16.79
C ILE A 356 26.15 -3.39 -17.65
N THR A 357 27.04 -4.14 -17.00
CA THR A 357 28.10 -4.91 -17.68
C THR A 357 27.53 -6.09 -18.45
N GLU A 358 26.59 -6.85 -17.86
CA GLU A 358 25.96 -8.01 -18.50
C GLU A 358 25.19 -7.64 -19.77
N ARG A 359 24.57 -6.46 -19.80
CA ARG A 359 23.80 -5.95 -20.93
C ARG A 359 24.60 -5.00 -21.81
N ASP A 360 25.84 -4.71 -21.43
CA ASP A 360 26.72 -3.74 -22.11
C ASP A 360 26.03 -2.41 -22.40
N ILE A 361 25.34 -1.85 -21.39
CA ILE A 361 24.59 -0.59 -21.52
C ILE A 361 25.57 0.58 -21.50
N ARG A 362 25.48 1.46 -22.51
CA ARG A 362 26.37 2.63 -22.68
C ARG A 362 25.53 3.90 -22.87
N ILE A 363 26.11 5.04 -22.49
CA ILE A 363 25.53 6.34 -22.82
C ILE A 363 25.49 6.50 -24.35
N GLY A 364 24.36 6.92 -24.88
CA GLY A 364 24.08 7.02 -26.31
C GLY A 364 23.36 5.81 -26.91
N ASP A 365 23.28 4.68 -26.20
CA ASP A 365 22.61 3.49 -26.70
C ASP A 365 21.11 3.71 -26.88
N THR A 366 20.57 3.15 -27.98
CA THR A 366 19.14 2.88 -28.07
C THR A 366 18.84 1.60 -27.31
N VAL A 367 17.85 1.64 -26.42
CA VAL A 367 17.49 0.55 -25.52
C VAL A 367 16.00 0.28 -25.55
N HIS A 368 15.62 -0.97 -25.30
CA HIS A 368 14.25 -1.32 -25.00
C HIS A 368 13.98 -1.14 -23.49
N ILE A 369 12.90 -0.43 -23.16
CA ILE A 369 12.45 -0.25 -21.79
C ILE A 369 11.05 -0.82 -21.59
N ARG A 370 10.80 -1.30 -20.38
CA ARG A 370 9.49 -1.70 -19.89
C ARG A 370 9.30 -1.21 -18.44
N LYS A 371 8.10 -1.37 -17.91
CA LYS A 371 7.85 -1.22 -16.46
C LYS A 371 7.85 -2.58 -15.79
N ALA A 372 8.82 -2.83 -14.90
CA ALA A 372 8.82 -3.99 -14.03
C ALA A 372 7.68 -3.88 -13.01
N GLY A 373 6.85 -4.93 -12.90
CA GLY A 373 5.68 -4.92 -12.01
C GLY A 373 4.70 -3.78 -12.29
N GLU A 374 4.63 -3.29 -13.53
CA GLU A 374 3.76 -2.18 -13.98
C GLU A 374 4.12 -0.80 -13.38
N ILE A 375 5.17 -0.70 -12.58
CA ILE A 375 5.52 0.50 -11.83
C ILE A 375 6.90 1.04 -12.19
N ILE A 376 7.96 0.21 -12.11
CA ILE A 376 9.36 0.65 -12.17
C ILE A 376 9.90 0.52 -13.60
N PRO A 377 10.27 1.62 -14.28
CA PRO A 377 10.92 1.52 -15.58
C PRO A 377 12.30 0.86 -15.46
N GLU A 378 12.56 -0.14 -16.30
CA GLU A 378 13.85 -0.84 -16.40
C GLU A 378 14.26 -1.02 -17.86
N ILE A 379 15.56 -1.11 -18.10
CA ILE A 379 16.12 -1.44 -19.40
C ILE A 379 16.11 -2.97 -19.56
N LEU A 380 15.57 -3.46 -20.67
CA LEU A 380 15.58 -4.88 -21.02
C LEU A 380 16.88 -5.29 -21.68
N ASP A 381 17.18 -4.62 -22.78
CA ASP A 381 18.33 -4.88 -23.63
C ASP A 381 18.72 -3.63 -24.43
N VAL A 382 19.85 -3.74 -25.13
CA VAL A 382 20.40 -2.72 -26.02
C VAL A 382 20.13 -3.12 -27.47
N VAL A 383 19.62 -2.16 -28.25
CA VAL A 383 19.42 -2.32 -29.70
C VAL A 383 20.77 -2.14 -30.42
N LEU A 384 21.62 -3.17 -30.39
CA LEU A 384 23.01 -3.12 -30.89
C LEU A 384 23.14 -2.53 -32.30
N PRO A 385 22.25 -2.84 -33.29
CA PRO A 385 22.35 -2.24 -34.62
C PRO A 385 22.19 -0.72 -34.66
N LYS A 386 21.65 -0.11 -33.58
CA LYS A 386 21.46 1.35 -33.45
C LYS A 386 22.49 2.02 -32.55
N ARG A 387 23.50 1.27 -32.07
CA ARG A 387 24.54 1.82 -31.19
C ARG A 387 25.41 2.80 -31.98
N PRO A 388 25.61 4.03 -31.46
CA PRO A 388 26.53 4.98 -32.06
C PRO A 388 27.98 4.50 -32.02
N GLU A 389 28.76 4.82 -33.05
CA GLU A 389 30.20 4.57 -33.05
C GLU A 389 30.90 5.37 -31.93
N GLY A 390 31.94 4.79 -31.34
CA GLY A 390 32.76 5.45 -30.32
C GLY A 390 32.18 5.44 -28.91
N THR A 391 31.07 4.76 -28.65
CA THR A 391 30.55 4.61 -27.28
C THR A 391 31.48 3.70 -26.46
N ALA A 392 31.80 4.12 -25.21
CA ALA A 392 32.64 3.35 -24.29
C ALA A 392 31.76 2.59 -23.26
N PRO A 393 32.21 1.41 -22.78
CA PRO A 393 31.61 0.73 -21.66
C PRO A 393 31.50 1.64 -20.43
N TYR A 394 30.36 1.60 -19.74
CA TYR A 394 30.13 2.44 -18.57
C TYR A 394 30.56 1.72 -17.29
N HIS A 395 31.30 2.44 -16.45
CA HIS A 395 31.72 1.99 -15.13
C HIS A 395 31.30 3.00 -14.06
N LEU A 396 30.82 2.51 -12.91
CA LEU A 396 30.56 3.38 -11.78
C LEU A 396 31.88 4.09 -11.35
N PRO A 397 31.78 5.33 -10.85
CA PRO A 397 32.97 6.08 -10.43
C PRO A 397 33.71 5.38 -9.28
N SER A 398 35.02 5.53 -9.21
CA SER A 398 35.85 5.03 -8.12
C SER A 398 35.78 5.88 -6.85
N SER A 399 35.13 7.03 -6.92
CA SER A 399 34.87 7.95 -5.79
C SER A 399 33.38 8.29 -5.71
N CYS A 400 32.91 8.53 -4.50
CA CYS A 400 31.52 8.92 -4.25
C CYS A 400 31.20 10.28 -4.89
N PRO A 401 30.16 10.39 -5.72
CA PRO A 401 29.81 11.66 -6.38
C PRO A 401 29.32 12.74 -5.40
N VAL A 402 28.98 12.37 -4.15
CA VAL A 402 28.48 13.32 -3.15
C VAL A 402 29.57 13.83 -2.22
N CYS A 403 30.50 12.97 -1.78
CA CYS A 403 31.52 13.36 -0.77
C CYS A 403 32.96 13.17 -1.23
N GLY A 404 33.20 12.63 -2.43
CA GLY A 404 34.56 12.37 -2.97
C GLY A 404 35.30 11.18 -2.33
N ALA A 405 34.75 10.55 -1.28
CA ALA A 405 35.39 9.42 -0.64
C ALA A 405 35.47 8.20 -1.57
N LYS A 406 36.45 7.33 -1.36
CA LYS A 406 36.61 6.08 -2.10
C LYS A 406 35.33 5.23 -2.02
N VAL A 407 34.99 4.53 -3.08
CA VAL A 407 33.97 3.54 -3.07
C VAL A 407 34.55 2.13 -3.13
N GLU A 408 33.89 1.17 -2.49
CA GLU A 408 34.36 -0.21 -2.46
C GLU A 408 33.17 -1.17 -2.77
N ARG A 409 33.50 -2.29 -3.42
CA ARG A 409 32.53 -3.34 -3.70
C ARG A 409 32.38 -4.22 -2.46
N ASP A 410 31.16 -4.57 -2.11
CA ASP A 410 30.87 -5.55 -1.05
C ASP A 410 31.53 -6.90 -1.39
N MET A 411 32.14 -7.57 -0.41
CA MET A 411 32.88 -8.83 -0.63
C MET A 411 31.97 -9.95 -1.15
N ASP A 412 30.71 -9.98 -0.71
CA ASP A 412 29.73 -11.02 -1.06
C ASP A 412 28.56 -10.50 -1.91
N GLY A 413 28.70 -9.34 -2.58
CA GLY A 413 27.57 -8.71 -3.24
C GLY A 413 27.86 -7.90 -4.49
N ALA A 414 26.82 -7.64 -5.26
CA ALA A 414 26.82 -6.83 -6.46
C ALA A 414 26.87 -5.31 -6.19
N PHE A 415 26.90 -4.87 -4.91
CA PHE A 415 26.80 -3.46 -4.56
C PHE A 415 28.17 -2.80 -4.39
N ILE A 416 28.29 -1.59 -4.92
CA ILE A 416 29.41 -0.68 -4.71
C ILE A 416 28.94 0.38 -3.72
N ARG A 417 29.77 0.70 -2.70
CA ARG A 417 29.41 1.59 -1.60
C ARG A 417 30.43 2.69 -1.37
N CYS A 418 29.91 3.84 -1.00
CA CYS A 418 30.71 4.92 -0.44
C CYS A 418 31.19 4.53 0.97
N THR A 419 32.51 4.66 1.20
CA THR A 419 33.15 4.40 2.51
C THR A 419 33.22 5.65 3.40
N GLY A 420 32.77 6.81 2.91
CA GLY A 420 32.81 8.06 3.65
C GLY A 420 31.77 8.09 4.79
N ALA A 421 32.28 8.05 6.04
CA ALA A 421 31.43 8.07 7.24
C ALA A 421 30.64 9.37 7.41
N GLU A 422 31.15 10.49 6.88
CA GLU A 422 30.51 11.82 6.91
C GLU A 422 29.88 12.19 5.56
N CYS A 423 29.51 11.21 4.74
CA CYS A 423 28.91 11.48 3.45
C CYS A 423 27.54 12.17 3.62
N PRO A 424 27.34 13.38 3.08
CA PRO A 424 26.06 14.11 3.24
C PRO A 424 24.83 13.33 2.78
N ALA A 425 24.94 12.52 1.72
CA ALA A 425 23.84 11.69 1.25
C ALA A 425 23.48 10.57 2.24
N GLN A 426 24.44 10.06 2.98
CA GLN A 426 24.20 9.09 4.04
C GLN A 426 23.71 9.80 5.31
N LEU A 427 24.25 10.97 5.61
CA LEU A 427 23.93 11.75 6.79
C LEU A 427 22.46 12.12 6.83
N SER A 428 21.91 12.72 5.78
CA SER A 428 20.50 13.07 5.70
C SER A 428 19.59 11.85 5.96
N ARG A 429 19.87 10.74 5.29
CA ARG A 429 19.08 9.52 5.43
C ARG A 429 19.30 8.78 6.74
N ASN A 430 20.52 8.82 7.28
CA ASN A 430 20.81 8.27 8.61
C ASN A 430 20.07 9.04 9.69
N ILE A 431 20.04 10.37 9.60
CA ILE A 431 19.28 11.21 10.51
C ILE A 431 17.78 10.99 10.31
N ALA A 432 17.28 10.94 9.08
CA ALA A 432 15.87 10.65 8.80
C ALA A 432 15.44 9.27 9.34
N HIS A 433 16.32 8.26 9.27
CA HIS A 433 16.11 6.98 9.90
C HIS A 433 16.08 7.09 11.42
N PHE A 434 17.07 7.76 12.00
CA PHE A 434 17.19 7.96 13.45
C PHE A 434 15.95 8.59 14.05
N VAL A 435 15.36 9.59 13.38
CA VAL A 435 14.18 10.31 13.86
C VAL A 435 12.85 9.65 13.50
N SER A 436 12.86 8.57 12.71
CA SER A 436 11.65 7.91 12.21
C SER A 436 10.78 7.34 13.33
N ARG A 437 9.50 7.09 13.00
CA ARG A 437 8.49 6.58 13.93
C ARG A 437 8.91 5.28 14.63
N ASP A 438 9.57 4.37 13.93
CA ASP A 438 10.01 3.08 14.50
C ASP A 438 11.33 3.17 15.26
N ALA A 439 12.08 4.27 15.10
CA ALA A 439 13.32 4.59 15.80
C ALA A 439 13.05 5.54 16.98
N MET A 440 13.67 6.73 17.03
CA MET A 440 13.50 7.66 18.15
C MET A 440 12.18 8.43 18.15
N ASP A 441 11.38 8.33 17.09
CA ASP A 441 10.02 8.89 16.95
C ASP A 441 9.94 10.40 17.26
N ILE A 442 10.72 11.19 16.56
CA ILE A 442 10.73 12.64 16.71
C ILE A 442 9.71 13.24 15.74
N GLU A 443 8.46 13.38 16.21
CA GLU A 443 7.37 13.92 15.40
C GLU A 443 7.67 15.35 14.92
N GLY A 444 7.47 15.59 13.63
CA GLY A 444 7.72 16.89 12.99
C GLY A 444 9.12 17.07 12.42
N LEU A 445 10.06 16.14 12.67
CA LEU A 445 11.40 16.16 12.08
C LEU A 445 11.45 15.27 10.83
N GLY A 446 10.70 15.66 9.80
CA GLY A 446 10.69 14.95 8.50
C GLY A 446 11.94 15.22 7.65
N ALA A 447 12.10 14.46 6.55
CA ALA A 447 13.28 14.51 5.68
C ALA A 447 13.60 15.93 5.20
N SER A 448 12.61 16.72 4.80
CA SER A 448 12.82 18.11 4.32
C SER A 448 13.40 19.03 5.40
N ILE A 449 13.03 18.83 6.66
CA ILE A 449 13.54 19.64 7.79
C ILE A 449 14.95 19.17 8.14
N VAL A 450 15.20 17.85 8.08
CA VAL A 450 16.57 17.28 8.23
C VAL A 450 17.50 17.87 7.18
N ASP A 451 17.10 17.89 5.91
CA ASP A 451 17.90 18.45 4.83
C ASP A 451 18.19 19.94 5.05
N ALA A 452 17.19 20.73 5.45
CA ALA A 452 17.37 22.15 5.75
C ALA A 452 18.30 22.41 6.93
N LEU A 453 18.27 21.55 7.98
CA LEU A 453 19.19 21.63 9.12
C LEU A 453 20.64 21.31 8.70
N ILE A 454 20.83 20.30 7.84
CA ILE A 454 22.13 19.94 7.28
C ILE A 454 22.67 21.05 6.38
N GLU A 455 21.86 21.59 5.48
CA GLU A 455 22.24 22.69 4.58
C GLU A 455 22.67 23.94 5.35
N LYS A 456 22.01 24.24 6.49
CA LYS A 456 22.40 25.33 7.38
C LYS A 456 23.61 25.00 8.27
N GLY A 457 24.11 23.77 8.21
CA GLY A 457 25.24 23.32 9.04
C GLY A 457 24.92 23.16 10.53
N LEU A 458 23.62 23.13 10.89
CA LEU A 458 23.16 23.02 12.27
C LEU A 458 23.28 21.61 12.84
N ILE A 459 23.20 20.59 11.98
CA ILE A 459 23.40 19.18 12.36
C ILE A 459 24.39 18.49 11.43
N LYS A 460 25.31 17.70 11.99
CA LYS A 460 26.33 16.89 11.29
C LYS A 460 26.30 15.42 11.76
N SER A 461 25.54 15.13 12.80
CA SER A 461 25.31 13.80 13.34
C SER A 461 23.92 13.69 13.97
N PRO A 462 23.37 12.49 14.16
CA PRO A 462 22.13 12.32 14.91
C PRO A 462 22.14 12.92 16.33
N ALA A 463 23.29 12.94 16.99
CA ALA A 463 23.42 13.51 18.32
C ALA A 463 23.19 15.02 18.34
N ASP A 464 23.50 15.74 17.27
CA ASP A 464 23.33 17.20 17.19
C ASP A 464 21.89 17.65 17.32
N ILE A 465 20.93 16.79 17.00
CA ILE A 465 19.48 17.06 17.15
C ILE A 465 19.13 17.47 18.58
N TYR A 466 19.76 16.83 19.56
CA TYR A 466 19.49 17.07 20.97
C TYR A 466 20.15 18.34 21.52
N TYR A 467 20.95 19.04 20.74
CA TYR A 467 21.59 20.30 21.08
C TYR A 467 20.98 21.50 20.35
N LEU A 468 19.97 21.28 19.51
CA LEU A 468 19.28 22.35 18.79
C LEU A 468 18.53 23.27 19.76
N SER A 469 18.75 24.57 19.63
CA SER A 469 18.04 25.60 20.36
C SER A 469 16.71 25.97 19.68
N LEU A 470 15.81 26.57 20.46
CA LEU A 470 14.52 27.06 19.93
C LEU A 470 14.72 28.10 18.81
N ASP A 471 15.74 28.97 18.93
CA ASP A 471 15.99 30.03 17.96
C ASP A 471 16.56 29.47 16.64
N GLU A 472 17.40 28.45 16.69
CA GLU A 472 17.85 27.71 15.50
C GLU A 472 16.67 27.05 14.80
N LEU A 473 15.79 26.40 15.56
CA LEU A 473 14.60 25.80 15.00
C LEU A 473 13.64 26.83 14.39
N LYS A 474 13.42 27.99 15.04
CA LYS A 474 12.62 29.09 14.47
C LYS A 474 13.16 29.59 13.14
N SER A 475 14.46 29.53 12.94
CA SER A 475 15.12 29.95 11.69
C SER A 475 14.70 29.15 10.46
N LEU A 476 14.05 27.99 10.64
CA LEU A 476 13.57 27.12 9.56
C LEU A 476 12.23 27.60 8.99
N TRP A 477 11.47 28.43 9.71
CA TRP A 477 10.13 28.87 9.27
C TRP A 477 9.97 30.39 9.38
N GLN A 478 9.43 31.01 8.33
CA GLN A 478 9.19 32.46 8.30
C GLN A 478 8.13 32.94 9.32
N LYS A 479 7.21 32.06 9.78
CA LYS A 479 6.10 32.39 10.72
C LYS A 479 5.85 31.27 11.76
N GLY A 480 6.88 30.51 12.19
CA GLY A 480 6.67 29.17 12.79
C GLY A 480 7.06 28.99 14.24
N GLY A 481 6.87 29.96 15.13
CA GLY A 481 7.21 29.79 16.56
C GLY A 481 6.57 28.55 17.18
N LYS A 482 5.29 28.31 16.95
CA LYS A 482 4.57 27.13 17.48
C LYS A 482 5.07 25.80 16.93
N ALA A 483 5.49 25.76 15.64
CA ALA A 483 6.04 24.55 15.03
C ALA A 483 7.42 24.21 15.63
N ALA A 484 8.28 25.22 15.81
CA ALA A 484 9.56 25.07 16.48
C ALA A 484 9.44 24.59 17.94
N GLU A 485 8.48 25.14 18.69
CA GLU A 485 8.21 24.71 20.07
C GLU A 485 7.68 23.26 20.13
N LYS A 486 6.78 22.88 19.20
CA LYS A 486 6.28 21.49 19.10
C LYS A 486 7.42 20.52 18.78
N LEU A 487 8.29 20.89 17.84
CA LEU A 487 9.42 20.07 17.46
C LEU A 487 10.44 19.94 18.63
N LEU A 488 10.75 21.02 19.33
CA LEU A 488 11.65 20.95 20.48
C LEU A 488 11.10 20.05 21.59
N LYS A 489 9.78 20.10 21.86
CA LYS A 489 9.11 19.18 22.80
C LYS A 489 9.21 17.72 22.34
N ALA A 490 9.06 17.45 21.04
CA ALA A 490 9.19 16.10 20.49
C ALA A 490 10.64 15.58 20.62
N ILE A 491 11.65 16.43 20.37
CA ILE A 491 13.06 16.11 20.59
C ILE A 491 13.30 15.74 22.07
N GLU A 492 12.81 16.55 22.99
CA GLU A 492 13.00 16.31 24.43
C GLU A 492 12.27 15.03 24.87
N ALA A 493 11.06 14.80 24.41
CA ALA A 493 10.29 13.59 24.72
C ALA A 493 10.98 12.32 24.19
N SER A 494 11.65 12.39 23.05
CA SER A 494 12.35 11.24 22.43
C SER A 494 13.52 10.74 23.28
N LYS A 495 14.11 11.58 24.15
CA LYS A 495 15.18 11.16 25.08
C LYS A 495 14.73 10.02 26.00
N GLN A 496 13.43 9.90 26.24
CA GLN A 496 12.84 8.87 27.11
C GLN A 496 12.46 7.57 26.36
N GLN A 497 12.78 7.46 25.09
CA GLN A 497 12.53 6.21 24.36
C GLN A 497 13.32 5.03 24.96
N ASP A 498 12.79 3.81 24.78
CA ASP A 498 13.48 2.59 25.22
C ASP A 498 14.77 2.37 24.40
N VAL A 499 15.81 1.83 25.04
CA VAL A 499 17.10 1.58 24.38
C VAL A 499 16.98 0.69 23.13
N SER A 500 16.00 -0.19 23.06
CA SER A 500 15.75 -1.01 21.86
C SER A 500 15.49 -0.17 20.62
N ARG A 501 14.84 0.97 20.79
CA ARG A 501 14.58 1.94 19.72
C ARG A 501 15.85 2.70 19.35
N LEU A 502 16.66 3.05 20.33
CA LEU A 502 17.97 3.66 20.11
C LEU A 502 18.90 2.72 19.33
N ILE A 503 19.00 1.44 19.73
CA ILE A 503 19.80 0.43 19.01
C ILE A 503 19.38 0.33 17.54
N TYR A 504 18.08 0.34 17.26
CA TYR A 504 17.57 0.38 15.89
C TYR A 504 17.90 1.71 15.19
N ALA A 505 17.75 2.83 15.90
CA ALA A 505 18.02 4.18 15.39
C ALA A 505 19.49 4.40 14.98
N LEU A 506 20.44 3.74 15.66
CA LEU A 506 21.86 3.79 15.31
C LEU A 506 22.17 3.27 13.88
N GLY A 507 21.22 2.55 13.27
CA GLY A 507 21.34 2.10 11.89
C GLY A 507 22.44 1.07 11.64
N ILE A 508 22.81 0.29 12.66
CA ILE A 508 23.78 -0.79 12.56
C ILE A 508 23.30 -1.80 11.51
N ARG A 509 24.19 -2.18 10.61
CA ARG A 509 23.86 -3.10 9.51
C ARG A 509 23.32 -4.43 10.06
N GLN A 510 22.30 -4.99 9.43
CA GLN A 510 21.59 -6.22 9.84
C GLN A 510 20.79 -6.10 11.17
N VAL A 511 20.83 -4.96 11.84
CA VAL A 511 20.08 -4.73 13.07
C VAL A 511 18.78 -3.99 12.74
N GLY A 512 17.68 -4.75 12.57
CA GLY A 512 16.33 -4.21 12.41
C GLY A 512 15.64 -3.94 13.74
N ALA A 513 14.43 -3.37 13.73
CA ALA A 513 13.67 -3.07 14.95
C ALA A 513 13.45 -4.29 15.87
N LYS A 514 13.25 -5.48 15.27
CA LYS A 514 13.12 -6.75 16.03
C LYS A 514 14.44 -7.13 16.72
N ALA A 515 15.56 -7.09 15.98
CA ALA A 515 16.87 -7.37 16.54
C ALA A 515 17.23 -6.38 17.65
N GLY A 516 16.92 -5.09 17.47
CA GLY A 516 17.09 -4.06 18.50
C GLY A 516 16.38 -4.42 19.81
N LYS A 517 15.15 -4.91 19.75
CA LYS A 517 14.39 -5.36 20.93
C LYS A 517 15.04 -6.56 21.60
N VAL A 518 15.47 -7.55 20.82
CA VAL A 518 16.10 -8.78 21.36
C VAL A 518 17.45 -8.45 22.01
N LEU A 519 18.26 -7.60 21.38
CA LEU A 519 19.54 -7.13 21.94
C LEU A 519 19.35 -6.32 23.23
N ALA A 520 18.38 -5.39 23.25
CA ALA A 520 18.06 -4.63 24.44
C ALA A 520 17.62 -5.53 25.62
N SER A 521 16.83 -6.56 25.34
CA SER A 521 16.39 -7.53 26.34
C SER A 521 17.53 -8.41 26.85
N ALA A 522 18.48 -8.78 25.98
CA ALA A 522 19.61 -9.64 26.32
C ALA A 522 20.66 -8.92 27.18
N PHE A 523 20.97 -7.66 26.84
CA PHE A 523 22.07 -6.91 27.46
C PHE A 523 21.60 -5.83 28.45
N GLY A 524 20.31 -5.55 28.55
CA GLY A 524 19.71 -4.62 29.50
C GLY A 524 19.98 -3.14 29.23
N SER A 525 21.10 -2.80 28.63
CA SER A 525 21.50 -1.42 28.33
C SER A 525 22.35 -1.35 27.04
N LEU A 526 22.53 -0.11 26.53
CA LEU A 526 23.46 0.11 25.43
C LEU A 526 24.92 -0.18 25.86
N ASP A 527 25.27 0.14 27.10
CA ASP A 527 26.61 -0.12 27.64
C ASP A 527 26.88 -1.65 27.75
N GLY A 528 25.91 -2.43 28.17
CA GLY A 528 25.99 -3.88 28.15
C GLY A 528 26.21 -4.42 26.75
N LEU A 529 25.48 -3.90 25.76
CA LEU A 529 25.65 -4.27 24.37
C LEU A 529 27.01 -3.89 23.80
N MET A 530 27.55 -2.72 24.15
CA MET A 530 28.89 -2.25 23.72
C MET A 530 30.02 -3.12 24.25
N GLN A 531 29.86 -3.71 25.43
CA GLN A 531 30.86 -4.58 26.08
C GLN A 531 30.72 -6.05 25.71
N ALA A 532 29.64 -6.40 25.00
CA ALA A 532 29.36 -7.78 24.63
C ALA A 532 30.43 -8.37 23.69
N THR A 533 30.84 -9.59 23.98
CA THR A 533 31.74 -10.36 23.12
C THR A 533 31.03 -10.91 21.88
N LEU A 534 31.79 -11.29 20.87
CA LEU A 534 31.25 -11.91 19.66
C LEU A 534 30.45 -13.20 19.98
N GLU A 535 30.93 -13.97 20.96
CA GLU A 535 30.29 -15.21 21.43
C GLU A 535 28.94 -14.92 22.11
N GLU A 536 28.89 -13.94 22.99
CA GLU A 536 27.65 -13.50 23.65
C GLU A 536 26.62 -12.97 22.64
N LEU A 537 27.06 -12.16 21.65
CA LEU A 537 26.19 -11.66 20.60
C LEU A 537 25.60 -12.78 19.74
N THR A 538 26.42 -13.78 19.37
CA THR A 538 25.95 -14.92 18.56
C THR A 538 25.07 -15.90 19.33
N ALA A 539 25.12 -15.90 20.66
CA ALA A 539 24.21 -16.67 21.50
C ALA A 539 22.80 -16.06 21.58
N VAL A 540 22.63 -14.79 21.18
CA VAL A 540 21.32 -14.12 21.16
C VAL A 540 20.46 -14.65 20.02
N PRO A 541 19.20 -15.06 20.26
CA PRO A 541 18.30 -15.52 19.21
C PRO A 541 18.15 -14.50 18.07
N ASP A 542 18.11 -14.98 16.83
CA ASP A 542 18.02 -14.17 15.61
C ASP A 542 19.26 -13.27 15.32
N VAL A 543 20.36 -13.41 16.06
CA VAL A 543 21.65 -12.73 15.79
C VAL A 543 22.66 -13.76 15.29
N GLY A 544 22.96 -13.72 13.99
CA GLY A 544 23.99 -14.57 13.39
C GLY A 544 25.40 -13.96 13.49
N ALA A 545 26.43 -14.75 13.18
CA ALA A 545 27.85 -14.32 13.22
C ALA A 545 28.10 -13.02 12.44
N VAL A 546 27.53 -12.90 11.24
CA VAL A 546 27.66 -11.69 10.39
C VAL A 546 27.07 -10.45 11.07
N THR A 547 25.90 -10.59 11.72
CA THR A 547 25.28 -9.49 12.46
C THR A 547 26.10 -9.09 13.67
N ALA A 548 26.63 -10.07 14.41
CA ALA A 548 27.51 -9.84 15.55
C ALA A 548 28.80 -9.09 15.15
N GLU A 549 29.44 -9.45 14.03
CA GLU A 549 30.57 -8.75 13.48
C GLU A 549 30.26 -7.29 13.13
N TYR A 550 29.09 -7.02 12.50
CA TYR A 550 28.67 -5.65 12.22
C TYR A 550 28.44 -4.81 13.49
N ILE A 551 27.86 -5.42 14.53
CA ILE A 551 27.64 -4.74 15.82
C ILE A 551 28.97 -4.36 16.43
N THR A 552 29.89 -5.32 16.56
CA THR A 552 31.23 -5.11 17.15
C THR A 552 32.04 -4.08 16.36
N ALA A 553 32.09 -4.21 15.03
CA ALA A 553 32.80 -3.28 14.16
C ALA A 553 32.23 -1.87 14.23
N TRP A 554 30.90 -1.71 14.35
CA TRP A 554 30.26 -0.41 14.45
C TRP A 554 30.63 0.31 15.77
N PHE A 555 30.60 -0.40 16.91
CA PHE A 555 30.95 0.17 18.21
C PHE A 555 32.44 0.45 18.35
N ALA A 556 33.29 -0.27 17.62
CA ALA A 556 34.75 -0.04 17.62
C ALA A 556 35.16 1.26 16.89
N GLN A 557 34.30 1.85 16.08
CA GLN A 557 34.62 3.07 15.34
C GLN A 557 34.67 4.30 16.24
N PRO A 558 35.73 5.14 16.18
CA PRO A 558 35.84 6.35 17.01
C PRO A 558 34.64 7.32 16.84
N GLN A 559 34.13 7.43 15.62
CA GLN A 559 32.95 8.29 15.32
C GLN A 559 31.68 7.77 15.99
N SER A 560 31.46 6.45 16.03
CA SER A 560 30.34 5.84 16.72
C SER A 560 30.43 6.08 18.23
N GLN A 561 31.61 5.91 18.81
CA GLN A 561 31.86 6.17 20.24
C GLN A 561 31.59 7.62 20.58
N HIS A 562 32.13 8.56 19.78
CA HIS A 562 31.89 9.98 19.98
C HIS A 562 30.40 10.35 19.90
N MET A 563 29.67 9.80 18.94
CA MET A 563 28.24 10.03 18.83
C MET A 563 27.48 9.49 20.05
N ILE A 564 27.85 8.30 20.55
CA ILE A 564 27.24 7.70 21.75
C ILE A 564 27.49 8.56 22.99
N GLU A 565 28.73 9.06 23.17
CA GLU A 565 29.07 9.95 24.28
C GLU A 565 28.25 11.24 24.25
N ARG A 566 28.03 11.80 23.06
CA ARG A 566 27.19 12.98 22.89
C ARG A 566 25.72 12.71 23.16
N LEU A 567 25.19 11.57 22.73
CA LEU A 567 23.82 11.15 23.05
C LEU A 567 23.63 10.96 24.57
N ARG A 568 24.63 10.38 25.23
CA ARG A 568 24.66 10.22 26.69
C ARG A 568 24.66 11.57 27.41
N ALA A 569 25.55 12.47 26.98
CA ALA A 569 25.65 13.84 27.55
C ALA A 569 24.36 14.65 27.34
N ALA A 570 23.63 14.39 26.26
CA ALA A 570 22.31 14.98 25.99
C ALA A 570 21.18 14.40 26.85
N GLY A 571 21.42 13.34 27.61
CA GLY A 571 20.43 12.70 28.49
C GLY A 571 19.49 11.72 27.78
N VAL A 572 19.91 11.14 26.64
CA VAL A 572 19.18 10.08 25.97
C VAL A 572 19.21 8.82 26.83
N ASN A 573 18.10 8.12 26.95
CA ASN A 573 18.00 6.89 27.73
C ASN A 573 18.77 5.73 27.07
N PHE A 574 19.67 5.11 27.85
CA PHE A 574 20.50 3.97 27.45
C PHE A 574 20.05 2.66 28.10
N GLU A 575 19.01 2.70 28.92
CA GLU A 575 18.54 1.56 29.67
C GLU A 575 17.31 0.94 29.00
N SER A 576 17.20 -0.38 29.06
CA SER A 576 15.99 -1.06 28.66
C SER A 576 14.93 -0.90 29.74
N LYS A 577 13.78 -0.41 29.35
CA LYS A 577 12.58 -0.40 30.21
C LYS A 577 11.99 -1.81 30.35
N ARG A 578 12.50 -2.77 29.58
CA ARG A 578 12.05 -4.16 29.49
C ARG A 578 13.11 -5.12 30.05
N VAL A 579 13.54 -4.87 31.30
CA VAL A 579 14.39 -5.86 31.98
C VAL A 579 13.52 -7.09 32.24
N ILE A 580 13.93 -8.23 31.74
CA ILE A 580 13.32 -9.53 32.12
C ILE A 580 13.62 -9.72 33.60
N THR A 581 12.70 -9.29 34.46
CA THR A 581 12.84 -9.43 35.93
C THR A 581 12.45 -10.83 36.40
N ASP A 582 11.77 -11.60 35.54
CA ASP A 582 11.26 -12.93 35.82
C ASP A 582 11.19 -13.73 34.51
N ALA A 583 11.96 -14.81 34.46
CA ALA A 583 12.05 -15.67 33.28
C ALA A 583 11.06 -16.87 33.30
N ARG A 584 9.93 -16.77 34.05
CA ARG A 584 8.95 -17.87 34.21
C ARG A 584 8.37 -18.38 32.90
N PHE A 585 8.40 -17.55 31.83
CA PHE A 585 7.96 -17.94 30.48
C PHE A 585 9.12 -18.28 29.54
N ALA A 586 10.35 -18.36 30.02
CA ALA A 586 11.50 -18.72 29.19
C ALA A 586 11.26 -20.02 28.40
N GLY A 587 11.51 -19.97 27.10
CA GLY A 587 11.30 -21.10 26.19
C GLY A 587 9.82 -21.39 25.84
N LYS A 588 8.84 -20.67 26.38
CA LYS A 588 7.42 -20.84 26.09
C LYS A 588 6.97 -19.92 24.97
N THR A 589 6.18 -20.47 24.04
CA THR A 589 5.59 -19.72 22.93
C THR A 589 4.09 -19.61 23.13
N PHE A 590 3.58 -18.38 23.11
CA PHE A 590 2.17 -18.05 23.25
C PHE A 590 1.58 -17.61 21.92
N VAL A 591 0.31 -17.93 21.67
CA VAL A 591 -0.45 -17.40 20.54
C VAL A 591 -1.72 -16.75 21.06
N LEU A 592 -1.96 -15.49 20.66
CA LEU A 592 -3.15 -14.74 21.03
C LEU A 592 -4.19 -14.83 19.91
N THR A 593 -5.46 -15.15 20.27
CA THR A 593 -6.56 -15.28 19.31
C THR A 593 -7.86 -14.77 19.90
N GLY A 594 -8.78 -14.30 19.03
CA GLY A 594 -10.02 -13.65 19.46
C GLY A 594 -9.83 -12.18 19.85
N ALA A 595 -10.91 -11.52 20.24
CA ALA A 595 -10.89 -10.18 20.80
C ALA A 595 -10.59 -10.26 22.30
N LEU A 596 -9.44 -9.75 22.71
CA LEU A 596 -9.08 -9.66 24.11
C LEU A 596 -9.81 -8.46 24.74
N THR A 597 -10.44 -8.67 25.90
CA THR A 597 -11.25 -7.65 26.59
C THR A 597 -10.49 -6.97 27.73
N LYS A 598 -9.50 -7.67 28.31
CA LYS A 598 -8.71 -7.21 29.46
C LYS A 598 -7.36 -6.61 29.09
N PHE A 599 -6.92 -6.86 27.85
CA PHE A 599 -5.67 -6.35 27.29
C PHE A 599 -5.86 -6.04 25.82
N THR A 600 -5.14 -5.07 25.31
CA THR A 600 -4.84 -5.03 23.88
C THR A 600 -3.89 -6.18 23.53
N ARG A 601 -3.83 -6.56 22.26
CA ARG A 601 -2.88 -7.60 21.81
C ARG A 601 -1.43 -7.21 22.09
N ASP A 602 -1.13 -5.93 21.97
CA ASP A 602 0.21 -5.40 22.20
C ASP A 602 0.58 -5.48 23.69
N GLU A 603 -0.33 -5.11 24.61
CA GLU A 603 -0.13 -5.25 26.05
C GLU A 603 0.04 -6.71 26.49
N ALA A 604 -0.77 -7.63 25.94
CA ALA A 604 -0.62 -9.06 26.23
C ALA A 604 0.70 -9.60 25.70
N THR A 605 1.11 -9.19 24.49
CA THR A 605 2.42 -9.54 23.91
C THR A 605 3.56 -9.02 24.78
N GLU A 606 3.47 -7.76 25.20
CA GLU A 606 4.48 -7.14 26.06
C GLU A 606 4.64 -7.88 27.39
N LYS A 607 3.55 -8.29 28.04
CA LYS A 607 3.58 -9.05 29.30
C LYS A 607 4.22 -10.43 29.12
N ILE A 608 3.93 -11.12 28.00
CA ILE A 608 4.57 -12.41 27.67
C ILE A 608 6.09 -12.22 27.51
N GLU A 609 6.50 -11.18 26.79
CA GLU A 609 7.90 -10.89 26.50
C GLU A 609 8.66 -10.45 27.77
N LEU A 610 8.04 -9.65 28.65
CA LEU A 610 8.61 -9.25 29.94
C LEU A 610 8.90 -10.42 30.88
N LEU A 611 8.16 -11.50 30.73
CA LEU A 611 8.35 -12.76 31.52
C LEU A 611 9.21 -13.78 30.76
N GLY A 612 9.92 -13.35 29.71
CA GLY A 612 10.84 -14.22 28.95
C GLY A 612 10.19 -15.14 27.94
N GLY A 613 8.87 -15.02 27.69
CA GLY A 613 8.13 -15.81 26.70
C GLY A 613 8.21 -15.20 25.29
N LYS A 614 7.67 -15.94 24.31
CA LYS A 614 7.58 -15.53 22.91
C LYS A 614 6.12 -15.49 22.46
N ALA A 615 5.68 -14.35 21.90
CA ALA A 615 4.39 -14.28 21.22
C ALA A 615 4.54 -14.64 19.73
N SER A 616 3.60 -15.45 19.20
CA SER A 616 3.61 -15.90 17.81
C SER A 616 2.27 -15.63 17.13
N GLY A 617 2.32 -15.27 15.85
CA GLY A 617 1.13 -15.03 15.04
C GLY A 617 0.39 -16.30 14.58
N SER A 618 1.00 -17.49 14.69
CA SER A 618 0.43 -18.74 14.19
C SER A 618 0.62 -19.91 15.17
N VAL A 619 -0.37 -20.81 15.21
CA VAL A 619 -0.33 -22.02 16.04
C VAL A 619 0.46 -23.12 15.32
N SER A 620 1.43 -23.73 16.00
CA SER A 620 2.26 -24.84 15.53
C SER A 620 2.54 -25.81 16.67
N LYS A 621 3.15 -26.96 16.39
CA LYS A 621 3.58 -27.94 17.42
C LYS A 621 4.59 -27.35 18.44
N LYS A 622 5.19 -26.19 18.13
CA LYS A 622 6.09 -25.46 19.04
C LYS A 622 5.37 -24.45 19.95
N THR A 623 4.06 -24.28 19.78
CA THR A 623 3.24 -23.39 20.62
C THR A 623 3.01 -24.03 21.98
N SER A 624 3.32 -23.31 23.05
CA SER A 624 3.14 -23.79 24.42
C SER A 624 1.75 -23.53 24.97
N PHE A 625 1.17 -22.36 24.62
CA PHE A 625 -0.13 -21.92 25.08
C PHE A 625 -0.85 -21.09 24.03
N VAL A 626 -2.18 -21.19 23.99
CA VAL A 626 -3.03 -20.30 23.18
C VAL A 626 -3.96 -19.54 24.12
N VAL A 627 -3.82 -18.22 24.17
CA VAL A 627 -4.70 -17.34 24.96
C VAL A 627 -5.89 -16.95 24.07
N VAL A 628 -7.09 -17.18 24.56
CA VAL A 628 -8.34 -17.05 23.80
C VAL A 628 -9.20 -15.97 24.42
N GLY A 629 -9.49 -14.94 23.62
CA GLY A 629 -10.52 -13.94 23.88
C GLY A 629 -11.84 -14.27 23.20
N GLU A 630 -12.75 -13.29 23.15
CA GLU A 630 -14.07 -13.47 22.53
C GLU A 630 -13.95 -13.73 21.02
N ASN A 631 -14.88 -14.55 20.49
CA ASN A 631 -14.98 -14.90 19.06
C ASN A 631 -13.67 -15.49 18.47
N ALA A 632 -12.99 -16.33 19.23
CA ALA A 632 -11.79 -17.02 18.76
C ALA A 632 -12.11 -17.97 17.59
N GLY A 633 -11.32 -17.84 16.52
CA GLY A 633 -11.57 -18.52 15.24
C GLY A 633 -10.67 -19.75 14.99
N SER A 634 -10.09 -19.81 13.78
CA SER A 634 -9.30 -20.95 13.29
C SER A 634 -8.08 -21.33 14.16
N LYS A 635 -7.49 -20.38 14.87
CA LYS A 635 -6.32 -20.64 15.74
C LYS A 635 -6.67 -21.46 16.98
N GLU A 636 -7.84 -21.22 17.56
CA GLU A 636 -8.35 -22.03 18.70
C GLU A 636 -8.62 -23.46 18.25
N ARG A 637 -9.30 -23.65 17.11
CA ARG A 637 -9.55 -25.00 16.55
C ARG A 637 -8.24 -25.75 16.33
N LYS A 638 -7.26 -25.10 15.72
CA LYS A 638 -5.95 -25.68 15.47
C LYS A 638 -5.19 -26.02 16.75
N ALA A 639 -5.36 -25.23 17.82
CA ALA A 639 -4.79 -25.54 19.13
C ALA A 639 -5.40 -26.80 19.70
N ARG A 640 -6.73 -26.98 19.63
CA ARG A 640 -7.44 -28.22 20.06
C ARG A 640 -7.00 -29.44 19.26
N GLU A 641 -6.87 -29.30 17.92
CA GLU A 641 -6.38 -30.37 17.04
C GLU A 641 -4.95 -30.81 17.38
N LEU A 642 -4.10 -29.88 17.79
CA LEU A 642 -2.71 -30.16 18.15
C LEU A 642 -2.49 -30.51 19.65
N GLY A 643 -3.58 -30.52 20.44
CA GLY A 643 -3.51 -30.78 21.88
C GLY A 643 -2.77 -29.73 22.70
N ILE A 644 -2.74 -28.47 22.20
CA ILE A 644 -2.05 -27.37 22.87
C ILE A 644 -2.97 -26.75 23.93
N PRO A 645 -2.45 -26.51 25.16
CA PRO A 645 -3.20 -25.88 26.24
C PRO A 645 -3.79 -24.54 25.83
N ILE A 646 -5.10 -24.38 26.07
CA ILE A 646 -5.84 -23.14 25.82
C ILE A 646 -6.07 -22.47 27.16
N LEU A 647 -5.72 -21.19 27.21
CA LEU A 647 -5.90 -20.32 28.37
C LEU A 647 -6.98 -19.29 28.08
N THR A 648 -7.86 -19.05 29.05
CA THR A 648 -8.71 -17.87 29.04
C THR A 648 -7.88 -16.62 29.38
N GLU A 649 -8.45 -15.43 29.20
CA GLU A 649 -7.79 -14.20 29.66
C GLU A 649 -7.57 -14.18 31.18
N ASP A 650 -8.45 -14.83 31.95
CA ASP A 650 -8.31 -14.94 33.40
C ASP A 650 -7.17 -15.90 33.79
N ASP A 651 -7.07 -17.06 33.12
CA ASP A 651 -5.94 -17.99 33.34
C ASP A 651 -4.60 -17.30 32.98
N PHE A 652 -4.58 -16.54 31.90
CA PHE A 652 -3.40 -15.78 31.51
C PHE A 652 -3.06 -14.69 32.53
N LEU A 653 -4.09 -13.98 33.07
CA LEU A 653 -3.91 -12.99 34.15
C LEU A 653 -3.30 -13.60 35.40
N GLU A 654 -3.71 -14.81 35.78
CA GLU A 654 -3.13 -15.50 36.92
C GLU A 654 -1.69 -15.94 36.67
N MET A 655 -1.35 -16.32 35.44
CA MET A 655 0.01 -16.73 35.08
C MET A 655 1.01 -15.55 35.04
N ILE A 656 0.53 -14.32 34.81
CA ILE A 656 1.37 -13.12 34.76
C ILE A 656 1.46 -12.36 36.10
N LYS A 657 0.65 -12.72 37.10
CA LYS A 657 0.79 -12.24 38.49
C LYS A 657 2.00 -12.92 39.13
#